data_e316ea5c4fe4d328c96a8dea669db9ce
#
_entry.id   e316ea5c4fe4d328c96a8dea669db9ce
#
_cell.length_a   1.000
_cell.length_b   1.000
_cell.length_c   1.000
_cell.angle_alpha   90.00
_cell.angle_beta   90.00
_cell.angle_gamma   90.00
#
_symmetry.space_group_name_H-M   'P 1'
#
loop_
_entity.id
_entity.type
_entity.pdbx_description
1 polymer ?
#
loop_
_entity_poly.entity_id
_entity_poly.type
_entity_poly.pdbx_seq_one_letter_code
_entity_poly.pdbx_strand_id
1 'polypeptide(L)'
;MQKSYYNNAVTGNSSMLAAFSDRAELLRLFWPNIDYIQQFDKLLCGIYIKNNSGSTVWLNDHRCEHRQEYLQDTNIIKSTITNYFDGYRAVIYDFVCSEADVLVRRCEIENISGEAKELGFMSFSAASAADPDVAGVLFDFQNEALVHYKANNYLSVFSDNPACGFQLGNNANEAAVSTYLFGKDDIGMMKDAAVSWELGAFAKNEVKSFNLYICAASTLKACKSLIRECKTLGASRLFAGTQKYWKDYLNNTKQLKTGNSLLDNLYKRSLLVFRLMYDKSGGLMAAPEVDEYFIKCGRYAYCWGRDAAFITEALDRAGLHECVDKFYLWAVKVQEEDGSWQQRYHMDGNLGPCWGLQIDETGTLLWGMLKHYRHTGKLQFLNSVWDSVKAGAVFLKGFMDSDTGLPRPSFDLWEERLGEHAYSSAAVYSGLKAASQIAEFLGKNDAETIGWAQLAERIKKSITDYFWKEDFNRFIRSIRVKLNGWGEEASPNKVLLQVNSKGCIRDFTLEDWIVDVSLIGLSIPFEVFDVHDPKMKSMVALIEETLTSHGIGGIKRYENDSYIGGNPWILTTLWVALYHVRTGNYTRGKEYLFWAVNGRTELGLLPEQVNKDTGKPEWVIPLTWSHAMYVQVLSELVDAGVL
;
A
#
# COMPACT_ATOMS: atom_id res chain seq x y z
N MET A 1 6.46 -22.64 -9.03
CA MET A 1 5.26 -22.50 -8.16
C MET A 1 4.93 -21.01 -8.13
N GLN A 2 3.71 -20.63 -8.47
CA GLN A 2 3.28 -19.23 -8.52
C GLN A 2 3.25 -18.67 -7.09
N LYS A 3 3.77 -17.44 -6.87
CA LYS A 3 3.68 -16.76 -5.56
C LYS A 3 2.23 -16.46 -5.20
N SER A 4 1.94 -16.39 -3.91
CA SER A 4 0.62 -15.95 -3.44
C SER A 4 0.35 -14.51 -3.86
N TYR A 5 -0.90 -14.20 -4.22
CA TYR A 5 -1.37 -12.83 -4.41
C TYR A 5 -1.63 -12.11 -3.07
N TYR A 6 -1.68 -12.85 -1.95
CA TYR A 6 -2.02 -12.29 -0.65
C TYR A 6 -0.76 -12.14 0.22
N ASN A 7 -0.47 -10.91 0.61
CA ASN A 7 0.49 -10.61 1.65
C ASN A 7 -0.22 -10.77 3.00
N ASN A 8 0.21 -11.74 3.83
CA ASN A 8 -0.38 -11.94 5.15
C ASN A 8 0.23 -10.99 6.19
N ALA A 9 1.53 -10.76 6.09
CA ALA A 9 2.27 -9.88 6.99
C ALA A 9 3.33 -9.07 6.24
N VAL A 10 3.65 -7.87 6.73
CA VAL A 10 4.61 -6.94 6.12
C VAL A 10 5.51 -6.35 7.21
N THR A 11 6.81 -6.20 6.92
CA THR A 11 7.79 -5.48 7.75
C THR A 11 8.72 -4.65 6.89
N GLY A 12 9.27 -3.55 7.40
CA GLY A 12 10.09 -2.63 6.60
C GLY A 12 10.65 -1.46 7.39
N ASN A 13 11.44 -0.61 6.73
CA ASN A 13 12.10 0.57 7.34
C ASN A 13 12.09 1.85 6.48
N SER A 14 11.29 1.97 5.46
CA SER A 14 11.24 3.06 4.45
C SER A 14 12.22 2.93 3.27
N SER A 15 13.16 2.01 3.30
CA SER A 15 14.08 1.68 2.19
C SER A 15 13.89 0.24 1.74
N MET A 16 13.64 -0.64 2.70
CA MET A 16 13.42 -2.06 2.48
C MET A 16 12.03 -2.44 2.98
N LEU A 17 11.29 -3.18 2.15
CA LEU A 17 9.97 -3.72 2.50
C LEU A 17 9.94 -5.22 2.21
N ALA A 18 9.56 -6.01 3.20
CA ALA A 18 9.41 -7.46 3.09
C ALA A 18 7.97 -7.88 3.37
N ALA A 19 7.40 -8.69 2.48
CA ALA A 19 6.07 -9.26 2.63
C ALA A 19 6.11 -10.79 2.70
N PHE A 20 5.29 -11.36 3.57
CA PHE A 20 5.27 -12.78 3.88
C PHE A 20 3.88 -13.37 3.67
N SER A 21 3.86 -14.66 3.27
CA SER A 21 2.64 -15.47 3.27
C SER A 21 2.24 -15.86 4.70
N ASP A 22 1.04 -16.42 4.84
CA ASP A 22 0.54 -17.04 6.07
C ASP A 22 1.39 -18.24 6.56
N ARG A 23 2.26 -18.77 5.66
CA ARG A 23 3.22 -19.84 5.95
C ARG A 23 4.64 -19.35 6.17
N ALA A 24 4.83 -18.07 6.48
CA ALA A 24 6.13 -17.43 6.70
C ALA A 24 7.11 -17.52 5.51
N GLU A 25 6.61 -17.71 4.29
CA GLU A 25 7.40 -17.59 3.07
C GLU A 25 7.60 -16.13 2.72
N LEU A 26 8.84 -15.73 2.40
CA LEU A 26 9.13 -14.41 1.87
C LEU A 26 8.60 -14.31 0.43
N LEU A 27 7.54 -13.54 0.24
CA LEU A 27 6.90 -13.32 -1.07
C LEU A 27 7.57 -12.19 -1.85
N ARG A 28 7.91 -11.10 -1.15
CA ARG A 28 8.44 -9.86 -1.72
C ARG A 28 9.54 -9.30 -0.84
N LEU A 29 10.59 -8.81 -1.46
CA LEU A 29 11.61 -7.97 -0.83
C LEU A 29 11.96 -6.84 -1.77
N PHE A 30 11.48 -5.65 -1.46
CA PHE A 30 11.77 -4.44 -2.22
C PHE A 30 12.93 -3.67 -1.60
N TRP A 31 13.82 -3.16 -2.44
CA TRP A 31 14.95 -2.31 -2.12
C TRP A 31 15.51 -1.71 -3.43
N PRO A 32 16.02 -0.46 -3.49
CA PRO A 32 16.31 0.49 -2.39
C PRO A 32 15.13 1.39 -1.99
N ASN A 33 13.97 1.24 -2.61
CA ASN A 33 12.70 1.86 -2.26
C ASN A 33 11.67 0.79 -1.90
N ILE A 34 10.58 1.16 -1.24
CA ILE A 34 9.59 0.19 -0.73
C ILE A 34 8.68 -0.40 -1.80
N ASP A 35 8.71 0.13 -3.03
CA ASP A 35 7.91 -0.30 -4.19
C ASP A 35 8.71 -1.08 -5.23
N TYR A 36 10.01 -0.80 -5.35
CA TYR A 36 10.86 -1.26 -6.44
C TYR A 36 12.33 -1.22 -6.02
N ILE A 37 13.17 -2.15 -6.37
CA ILE A 37 13.10 -3.34 -7.21
C ILE A 37 12.77 -4.56 -6.35
N GLN A 38 11.96 -5.52 -6.91
CA GLN A 38 11.79 -6.84 -6.29
C GLN A 38 13.12 -7.62 -6.41
N GLN A 39 13.65 -8.02 -5.27
CA GLN A 39 15.03 -8.53 -5.18
C GLN A 39 15.11 -10.07 -5.25
N PHE A 40 14.10 -10.79 -4.76
CA PHE A 40 14.09 -12.25 -4.74
C PHE A 40 12.90 -12.85 -5.47
N ASP A 41 13.16 -13.72 -6.45
CA ASP A 41 12.14 -14.60 -7.01
C ASP A 41 11.71 -15.64 -5.97
N LYS A 42 12.68 -16.18 -5.22
CA LYS A 42 12.47 -17.10 -4.10
C LYS A 42 13.52 -16.91 -3.01
N LEU A 43 13.09 -17.02 -1.77
CA LEU A 43 13.92 -17.28 -0.61
C LEU A 43 13.21 -18.34 0.24
N LEU A 44 13.73 -19.56 0.23
CA LEU A 44 13.21 -20.67 1.03
C LEU A 44 14.15 -20.95 2.18
N CYS A 45 13.58 -21.24 3.34
CA CYS A 45 14.29 -21.70 4.52
C CYS A 45 13.72 -23.05 4.93
N GLY A 46 14.57 -23.97 5.37
CA GLY A 46 14.15 -25.31 5.75
C GLY A 46 15.00 -25.91 6.86
N ILE A 47 14.49 -26.95 7.46
CA ILE A 47 15.20 -27.76 8.47
C ILE A 47 15.38 -29.17 7.90
N TYR A 48 16.55 -29.77 8.14
CA TYR A 48 16.82 -31.15 7.79
C TYR A 48 17.36 -31.89 9.00
N ILE A 49 17.11 -33.20 9.03
CA ILE A 49 17.64 -34.12 10.06
C ILE A 49 18.92 -34.73 9.49
N LYS A 50 20.07 -34.49 10.17
CA LYS A 50 21.36 -35.05 9.77
C LYS A 50 21.33 -36.57 9.94
N ASN A 51 22.03 -37.29 9.07
CA ASN A 51 22.13 -38.76 9.08
C ASN A 51 20.80 -39.53 8.86
N ASN A 52 19.73 -38.84 8.47
CA ASN A 52 18.52 -39.46 7.96
C ASN A 52 18.50 -39.34 6.43
N SER A 53 18.03 -40.36 5.73
CA SER A 53 17.81 -40.33 4.26
C SER A 53 16.74 -39.31 3.82
N GLY A 54 16.33 -38.42 4.74
CA GLY A 54 15.34 -37.39 4.52
C GLY A 54 15.89 -36.19 3.77
N SER A 55 15.00 -35.50 3.13
CA SER A 55 15.24 -34.22 2.44
C SER A 55 15.03 -33.03 3.39
N THR A 56 15.49 -31.85 2.95
CA THR A 56 15.11 -30.59 3.60
C THR A 56 13.59 -30.42 3.57
N VAL A 57 12.99 -30.16 4.73
CA VAL A 57 11.59 -29.73 4.84
C VAL A 57 11.55 -28.23 4.91
N TRP A 58 10.97 -27.63 3.88
CA TRP A 58 10.82 -26.18 3.83
C TRP A 58 9.83 -25.69 4.89
N LEU A 59 10.13 -24.57 5.53
CA LEU A 59 9.30 -24.02 6.61
C LEU A 59 7.88 -23.61 6.16
N ASN A 60 7.68 -23.33 4.86
CA ASN A 60 6.37 -23.06 4.26
C ASN A 60 5.63 -24.34 3.79
N ASP A 61 6.14 -25.52 4.08
CA ASP A 61 5.53 -26.80 3.67
C ASP A 61 4.14 -26.96 4.29
N HIS A 62 3.18 -27.44 3.48
CA HIS A 62 1.80 -27.70 3.91
C HIS A 62 1.66 -28.78 5.00
N ARG A 63 2.69 -29.59 5.23
CA ARG A 63 2.75 -30.59 6.31
C ARG A 63 3.03 -29.96 7.68
N CYS A 64 3.44 -28.70 7.72
CA CYS A 64 3.65 -27.95 8.95
C CYS A 64 2.38 -27.21 9.35
N GLU A 65 2.13 -27.12 10.64
CA GLU A 65 1.14 -26.20 11.20
C GLU A 65 1.76 -24.80 11.31
N HIS A 66 1.02 -23.77 10.89
CA HIS A 66 1.50 -22.38 10.86
C HIS A 66 0.58 -21.49 11.69
N ARG A 67 1.20 -20.64 12.52
CA ARG A 67 0.53 -19.53 13.19
C ARG A 67 1.38 -18.29 13.09
N GLN A 68 0.77 -17.15 12.78
CA GLN A 68 1.48 -15.90 12.61
C GLN A 68 0.80 -14.78 13.42
N GLU A 69 1.61 -13.92 14.03
CA GLU A 69 1.15 -12.74 14.77
C GLU A 69 2.20 -11.62 14.69
N TYR A 70 1.80 -10.37 14.88
CA TYR A 70 2.75 -9.31 15.16
C TYR A 70 3.05 -9.23 16.66
N LEU A 71 4.30 -8.97 17.03
CA LEU A 71 4.59 -8.58 18.40
C LEU A 71 3.89 -7.27 18.71
N GLN A 72 3.35 -7.17 19.91
CA GLN A 72 2.54 -6.03 20.35
C GLN A 72 3.27 -4.70 20.13
N ASP A 73 2.55 -3.75 19.52
CA ASP A 73 3.01 -2.38 19.23
C ASP A 73 4.28 -2.32 18.36
N THR A 74 4.44 -3.30 17.44
CA THR A 74 5.57 -3.36 16.48
C THR A 74 5.15 -3.87 15.11
N ASN A 75 6.07 -3.78 14.12
CA ASN A 75 5.99 -4.50 12.84
C ASN A 75 6.95 -5.72 12.81
N ILE A 76 7.29 -6.28 13.96
CA ILE A 76 8.02 -7.54 14.07
C ILE A 76 7.01 -8.68 13.95
N ILE A 77 7.21 -9.55 12.98
CA ILE A 77 6.34 -10.69 12.70
C ILE A 77 6.86 -11.88 13.50
N LYS A 78 6.00 -12.54 14.24
CA LYS A 78 6.31 -13.82 14.91
C LYS A 78 5.52 -14.93 14.22
N SER A 79 6.24 -15.90 13.67
CA SER A 79 5.67 -17.09 13.03
C SER A 79 6.05 -18.32 13.84
N THR A 80 5.07 -19.13 14.23
CA THR A 80 5.28 -20.43 14.86
C THR A 80 4.97 -21.51 13.84
N ILE A 81 5.93 -22.39 13.59
CA ILE A 81 5.87 -23.45 12.60
C ILE A 81 6.14 -24.76 13.32
N THR A 82 5.19 -25.69 13.28
CA THR A 82 5.30 -26.98 13.96
C THR A 82 5.24 -28.12 12.96
N ASN A 83 6.29 -28.92 12.92
CA ASN A 83 6.34 -30.15 12.16
C ASN A 83 6.29 -31.33 13.13
N TYR A 84 5.12 -31.92 13.29
CA TYR A 84 4.92 -33.05 14.19
C TYR A 84 5.56 -34.34 13.65
N PHE A 85 5.68 -34.50 12.35
CA PHE A 85 6.25 -35.68 11.72
C PHE A 85 7.76 -35.77 11.99
N ASP A 86 8.48 -34.69 11.73
CA ASP A 86 9.91 -34.58 11.96
C ASP A 86 10.26 -34.20 13.41
N GLY A 87 9.25 -33.81 14.20
CA GLY A 87 9.37 -33.57 15.63
C GLY A 87 10.16 -32.31 15.98
N TYR A 88 9.93 -31.21 15.28
CA TYR A 88 10.48 -29.89 15.62
C TYR A 88 9.43 -28.81 15.62
N ARG A 89 9.70 -27.73 16.38
CA ARG A 89 8.98 -26.46 16.34
C ARG A 89 9.99 -25.34 16.08
N ALA A 90 9.68 -24.45 15.14
CA ALA A 90 10.45 -23.24 14.89
C ALA A 90 9.59 -22.01 15.20
N VAL A 91 10.07 -21.13 16.06
CA VAL A 91 9.51 -19.79 16.28
C VAL A 91 10.43 -18.79 15.62
N ILE A 92 9.91 -18.06 14.64
CA ILE A 92 10.68 -17.12 13.82
C ILE A 92 10.18 -15.71 14.08
N TYR A 93 11.11 -14.80 14.37
CA TYR A 93 10.87 -13.38 14.45
C TYR A 93 11.48 -12.73 13.21
N ASP A 94 10.61 -12.32 12.25
CA ASP A 94 10.99 -11.62 11.03
C ASP A 94 10.85 -10.12 11.22
N PHE A 95 11.93 -9.37 10.95
CA PHE A 95 11.93 -7.92 11.03
C PHE A 95 13.00 -7.29 10.14
N VAL A 96 12.70 -6.12 9.57
CA VAL A 96 13.69 -5.26 8.96
C VAL A 96 14.22 -4.30 10.02
N CYS A 97 15.55 -4.18 10.11
CA CYS A 97 16.18 -3.26 11.06
C CYS A 97 15.77 -1.81 10.78
N SER A 98 15.53 -1.02 11.82
CA SER A 98 15.10 0.37 11.68
C SER A 98 16.16 1.29 11.06
N GLU A 99 17.45 0.99 11.25
CA GLU A 99 18.58 1.84 10.89
C GLU A 99 19.48 1.26 9.78
N ALA A 100 19.15 0.06 9.30
CA ALA A 100 19.94 -0.62 8.27
C ALA A 100 19.04 -1.46 7.35
N ASP A 101 19.42 -1.57 6.09
CA ASP A 101 18.71 -2.36 5.09
C ASP A 101 19.03 -3.86 5.26
N VAL A 102 18.54 -4.39 6.37
CA VAL A 102 18.75 -5.76 6.83
C VAL A 102 17.44 -6.37 7.28
N LEU A 103 17.00 -7.41 6.60
CA LEU A 103 15.96 -8.31 7.07
C LEU A 103 16.60 -9.40 7.92
N VAL A 104 16.13 -9.57 9.15
CA VAL A 104 16.58 -10.60 10.08
C VAL A 104 15.46 -11.61 10.29
N ARG A 105 15.78 -12.89 10.16
CA ARG A 105 14.96 -14.03 10.58
C ARG A 105 15.61 -14.66 11.81
N ARG A 106 15.21 -14.26 13.01
CA ARG A 106 15.68 -14.82 14.27
C ARG A 106 14.83 -16.04 14.61
N CYS A 107 15.44 -17.22 14.60
CA CYS A 107 14.76 -18.49 14.81
C CYS A 107 15.09 -19.06 16.20
N GLU A 108 14.09 -19.59 16.89
CA GLU A 108 14.20 -20.44 18.07
C GLU A 108 13.66 -21.81 17.68
N ILE A 109 14.55 -22.82 17.61
CA ILE A 109 14.21 -24.16 17.13
C ILE A 109 14.22 -25.10 18.30
N GLU A 110 13.10 -25.80 18.51
CA GLU A 110 12.87 -26.77 19.59
C GLU A 110 12.75 -28.17 19.02
N ASN A 111 13.41 -29.13 19.63
CA ASN A 111 13.17 -30.55 19.39
C ASN A 111 11.99 -31.03 20.25
N ILE A 112 10.82 -31.20 19.60
CA ILE A 112 9.60 -31.70 20.27
C ILE A 112 9.41 -33.22 20.14
N SER A 113 10.40 -33.93 19.58
CA SER A 113 10.37 -35.39 19.50
C SER A 113 10.71 -36.08 20.83
N GLY A 114 10.45 -37.36 20.91
CA GLY A 114 10.76 -38.17 22.10
C GLY A 114 12.24 -38.47 22.31
N GLU A 115 13.11 -38.20 21.32
CA GLU A 115 14.52 -38.59 21.27
C GLU A 115 15.44 -37.47 20.83
N ALA A 116 16.75 -37.61 21.03
CA ALA A 116 17.73 -36.65 20.56
C ALA A 116 17.82 -36.69 19.04
N LYS A 117 18.02 -35.50 18.41
CA LYS A 117 18.17 -35.35 16.95
C LYS A 117 19.31 -34.41 16.61
N GLU A 118 20.00 -34.68 15.51
CA GLU A 118 20.92 -33.73 14.90
C GLU A 118 20.17 -32.94 13.79
N LEU A 119 20.09 -31.63 13.94
CA LEU A 119 19.39 -30.77 13.00
C LEU A 119 20.37 -29.89 12.26
N GLY A 120 20.00 -29.53 11.02
CA GLY A 120 20.63 -28.49 10.23
C GLY A 120 19.60 -27.54 9.65
N PHE A 121 20.07 -26.36 9.25
CA PHE A 121 19.28 -25.33 8.59
C PHE A 121 19.75 -25.15 7.15
N MET A 122 18.82 -25.01 6.23
CA MET A 122 19.04 -24.81 4.80
C MET A 122 18.39 -23.52 4.34
N SER A 123 19.10 -22.72 3.54
CA SER A 123 18.51 -21.62 2.79
C SER A 123 18.77 -21.80 1.30
N PHE A 124 17.71 -21.67 0.51
CA PHE A 124 17.79 -21.57 -0.95
C PHE A 124 17.30 -20.20 -1.37
N SER A 125 18.05 -19.53 -2.26
CA SER A 125 17.72 -18.21 -2.78
C SER A 125 17.86 -18.17 -4.29
N ALA A 126 16.86 -17.56 -4.95
CA ALA A 126 16.88 -17.19 -6.35
C ALA A 126 16.65 -15.68 -6.43
N ALA A 127 17.70 -14.92 -6.66
CA ALA A 127 17.65 -13.46 -6.68
C ALA A 127 17.69 -12.96 -8.12
N SER A 128 16.70 -12.16 -8.52
CA SER A 128 16.65 -11.52 -9.85
C SER A 128 17.41 -10.19 -9.88
N ALA A 129 17.56 -9.53 -8.75
CA ALA A 129 18.24 -8.23 -8.61
C ALA A 129 17.90 -7.25 -9.76
N ALA A 130 16.61 -7.11 -10.06
CA ALA A 130 16.02 -6.26 -11.10
C ALA A 130 16.04 -6.78 -12.54
N ASP A 131 16.74 -7.86 -12.84
CA ASP A 131 16.74 -8.48 -14.17
C ASP A 131 16.86 -10.01 -14.03
N PRO A 132 15.82 -10.75 -14.35
CA PRO A 132 15.77 -12.20 -14.11
C PRO A 132 16.80 -12.98 -14.94
N ASP A 133 17.32 -12.43 -16.03
CA ASP A 133 18.06 -13.22 -16.99
C ASP A 133 19.59 -13.17 -16.78
N VAL A 134 20.12 -12.14 -16.12
CA VAL A 134 21.58 -11.99 -15.90
C VAL A 134 21.87 -11.45 -14.51
N ALA A 135 21.95 -12.32 -13.52
CA ALA A 135 22.45 -12.00 -12.19
C ALA A 135 23.70 -12.83 -11.88
N GLY A 136 24.60 -12.29 -11.07
CA GLY A 136 25.75 -13.02 -10.54
C GLY A 136 25.50 -13.45 -9.11
N VAL A 137 26.17 -14.52 -8.70
CA VAL A 137 26.24 -14.93 -7.30
C VAL A 137 27.65 -15.38 -6.97
N LEU A 138 28.10 -15.05 -5.77
CA LEU A 138 29.39 -15.54 -5.24
C LEU A 138 29.23 -16.01 -3.79
N PHE A 139 30.12 -16.90 -3.35
CA PHE A 139 30.29 -17.24 -1.96
C PHE A 139 31.50 -16.50 -1.37
N ASP A 140 31.28 -15.60 -0.43
CA ASP A 140 32.32 -14.87 0.26
C ASP A 140 32.86 -15.70 1.42
N PHE A 141 33.97 -16.40 1.21
CA PHE A 141 34.62 -17.24 2.22
C PHE A 141 35.05 -16.49 3.48
N GLN A 142 35.41 -15.21 3.36
CA GLN A 142 35.84 -14.42 4.50
C GLN A 142 34.69 -14.13 5.47
N ASN A 143 33.51 -13.89 4.92
CA ASN A 143 32.31 -13.56 5.67
C ASN A 143 31.31 -14.74 5.75
N GLU A 144 31.61 -15.86 5.07
CA GLU A 144 30.75 -17.06 5.00
C GLU A 144 29.32 -16.70 4.56
N ALA A 145 29.20 -15.99 3.44
CA ALA A 145 27.96 -15.41 2.97
C ALA A 145 27.75 -15.66 1.47
N LEU A 146 26.53 -15.98 1.06
CA LEU A 146 26.10 -15.84 -0.32
C LEU A 146 25.93 -14.37 -0.63
N VAL A 147 26.41 -13.90 -1.79
CA VAL A 147 26.17 -12.54 -2.29
C VAL A 147 25.66 -12.61 -3.72
N HIS A 148 24.40 -12.31 -3.89
CA HIS A 148 23.80 -12.10 -5.21
C HIS A 148 24.04 -10.66 -5.64
N TYR A 149 24.35 -10.45 -6.92
CA TYR A 149 24.64 -9.10 -7.38
C TYR A 149 24.25 -8.87 -8.84
N LYS A 150 23.84 -7.62 -9.10
CA LYS A 150 23.68 -7.06 -10.43
C LYS A 150 23.71 -5.54 -10.37
N ALA A 151 24.50 -4.90 -11.24
CA ALA A 151 24.67 -3.45 -11.25
C ALA A 151 24.93 -2.90 -9.84
N ASN A 152 24.03 -2.06 -9.31
CA ASN A 152 24.12 -1.45 -7.98
C ASN A 152 23.36 -2.23 -6.89
N ASN A 153 22.95 -3.46 -7.15
CA ASN A 153 22.23 -4.28 -6.19
C ASN A 153 23.11 -5.44 -5.72
N TYR A 154 23.41 -5.47 -4.43
CA TYR A 154 24.14 -6.53 -3.75
C TYR A 154 23.32 -7.02 -2.57
N LEU A 155 22.94 -8.30 -2.63
CA LEU A 155 22.11 -8.93 -1.62
C LEU A 155 22.89 -10.07 -1.00
N SER A 156 23.06 -10.06 0.31
CA SER A 156 23.73 -11.16 1.01
C SER A 156 22.78 -11.98 1.84
N VAL A 157 23.03 -13.30 1.88
CA VAL A 157 22.32 -14.27 2.75
C VAL A 157 23.38 -14.98 3.59
N PHE A 158 23.31 -14.83 4.91
CA PHE A 158 24.32 -15.36 5.84
C PHE A 158 23.76 -15.57 7.26
N SER A 159 24.56 -16.17 8.12
CA SER A 159 24.26 -16.40 9.54
C SER A 159 25.41 -15.99 10.45
N ASP A 160 25.17 -15.89 11.76
CA ASP A 160 26.19 -15.83 12.81
C ASP A 160 26.93 -17.18 12.94
N ASN A 161 26.25 -18.28 12.60
CA ASN A 161 26.85 -19.61 12.61
C ASN A 161 27.74 -19.81 11.39
N PRO A 162 28.84 -20.60 11.51
CA PRO A 162 29.67 -20.95 10.37
C PRO A 162 28.88 -21.78 9.35
N ALA A 163 29.03 -21.45 8.06
CA ALA A 163 28.42 -22.22 6.98
C ALA A 163 29.11 -23.59 6.85
N CYS A 164 28.33 -24.65 6.72
CA CYS A 164 28.87 -26.02 6.54
C CYS A 164 28.87 -26.46 5.06
N GLY A 165 28.14 -25.80 4.19
CA GLY A 165 28.10 -26.09 2.75
C GLY A 165 27.42 -24.99 1.96
N PHE A 166 27.76 -24.90 0.68
CA PHE A 166 27.10 -23.98 -0.27
C PHE A 166 27.05 -24.61 -1.66
N GLN A 167 26.15 -24.15 -2.48
CA GLN A 167 25.99 -24.53 -3.90
C GLN A 167 25.54 -23.34 -4.70
N LEU A 168 26.20 -23.06 -5.82
CA LEU A 168 25.79 -22.04 -6.77
C LEU A 168 25.26 -22.68 -8.06
N GLY A 169 24.28 -22.06 -8.69
CA GLY A 169 23.79 -22.43 -10.02
C GLY A 169 22.50 -23.23 -10.06
N ASN A 170 22.18 -23.68 -11.29
CA ASN A 170 20.88 -24.24 -11.63
C ASN A 170 20.44 -25.48 -10.81
N ASN A 171 21.39 -26.22 -10.25
CA ASN A 171 21.10 -27.39 -9.43
C ASN A 171 21.08 -27.07 -7.91
N ALA A 172 21.16 -25.81 -7.52
CA ALA A 172 21.20 -25.43 -6.12
C ALA A 172 19.91 -25.80 -5.37
N ASN A 173 18.75 -25.77 -6.06
CA ASN A 173 17.48 -26.18 -5.47
C ASN A 173 17.45 -27.70 -5.18
N GLU A 174 17.85 -28.53 -6.13
CA GLU A 174 17.90 -29.99 -5.97
C GLU A 174 18.93 -30.38 -4.89
N ALA A 175 20.09 -29.73 -4.90
CA ALA A 175 21.12 -29.92 -3.89
C ALA A 175 20.61 -29.52 -2.48
N ALA A 176 19.90 -28.42 -2.35
CA ALA A 176 19.28 -27.99 -1.10
C ALA A 176 18.20 -28.96 -0.61
N VAL A 177 17.37 -29.48 -1.52
CA VAL A 177 16.36 -30.51 -1.18
C VAL A 177 17.04 -31.80 -0.71
N SER A 178 18.09 -32.26 -1.40
CA SER A 178 18.82 -33.47 -1.05
C SER A 178 19.79 -33.31 0.11
N THR A 179 19.93 -32.13 0.67
CA THR A 179 20.84 -31.78 1.79
C THR A 179 22.33 -31.93 1.47
N TYR A 180 22.69 -32.09 0.21
CA TYR A 180 24.06 -32.29 -0.23
C TYR A 180 24.50 -31.12 -1.14
N LEU A 181 25.29 -30.19 -0.57
CA LEU A 181 25.84 -29.02 -1.25
C LEU A 181 27.30 -29.25 -1.64
N PHE A 182 27.61 -29.14 -2.92
CA PHE A 182 28.93 -29.52 -3.46
C PHE A 182 30.01 -28.45 -3.28
N GLY A 183 29.66 -27.16 -3.19
CA GLY A 183 30.62 -26.05 -3.02
C GLY A 183 31.68 -25.97 -4.11
N LYS A 184 31.36 -26.34 -5.34
CA LYS A 184 32.35 -26.53 -6.39
C LYS A 184 32.82 -25.24 -7.03
N ASP A 185 31.88 -24.31 -7.28
CA ASP A 185 32.16 -23.01 -7.87
C ASP A 185 31.92 -21.94 -6.81
N ASP A 186 32.81 -20.95 -6.70
CA ASP A 186 32.75 -19.87 -5.72
C ASP A 186 32.19 -18.56 -6.29
N ILE A 187 32.07 -18.45 -7.63
CA ILE A 187 31.44 -17.32 -8.35
C ILE A 187 30.84 -17.81 -9.69
N GLY A 188 29.69 -17.26 -10.06
CA GLY A 188 29.04 -17.62 -11.30
C GLY A 188 28.00 -16.59 -11.78
N MET A 189 27.72 -16.62 -13.08
CA MET A 189 26.60 -15.92 -13.72
C MET A 189 25.32 -16.75 -13.53
N MET A 190 24.70 -16.67 -12.38
CA MET A 190 23.55 -17.48 -12.00
C MET A 190 22.72 -16.72 -10.99
N LYS A 191 21.42 -17.04 -10.89
CA LYS A 191 20.55 -16.44 -9.88
C LYS A 191 20.31 -17.34 -8.67
N ASP A 192 20.53 -18.64 -8.80
CA ASP A 192 20.19 -19.65 -7.79
C ASP A 192 21.41 -19.97 -6.92
N ALA A 193 21.17 -20.04 -5.61
CA ALA A 193 22.19 -20.48 -4.65
C ALA A 193 21.55 -21.10 -3.42
N ALA A 194 22.30 -21.98 -2.76
CA ALA A 194 21.94 -22.57 -1.47
C ALA A 194 23.11 -22.50 -0.50
N VAL A 195 22.80 -22.41 0.77
CA VAL A 195 23.78 -22.45 1.87
C VAL A 195 23.17 -23.18 3.06
N SER A 196 23.98 -23.93 3.79
CA SER A 196 23.55 -24.74 4.93
C SER A 196 24.38 -24.49 6.17
N TRP A 197 23.79 -24.74 7.32
CA TRP A 197 24.40 -24.62 8.65
C TRP A 197 24.04 -25.81 9.50
N GLU A 198 25.01 -26.33 10.24
CA GLU A 198 24.79 -27.38 11.26
C GLU A 198 24.36 -26.73 12.58
N LEU A 199 23.23 -27.17 13.12
CA LEU A 199 22.72 -26.72 14.42
C LEU A 199 23.18 -27.68 15.55
N GLY A 200 23.71 -28.83 15.15
CA GLY A 200 24.21 -29.88 16.06
C GLY A 200 23.10 -30.73 16.71
N ALA A 201 23.47 -31.46 17.74
CA ALA A 201 22.56 -32.34 18.44
C ALA A 201 21.63 -31.55 19.38
N PHE A 202 20.36 -31.89 19.35
CA PHE A 202 19.30 -31.37 20.24
C PHE A 202 18.86 -32.54 21.16
N ALA A 203 18.96 -32.35 22.46
CA ALA A 203 18.28 -33.20 23.42
C ALA A 203 16.75 -33.02 23.29
N LYS A 204 16.01 -33.93 23.94
CA LYS A 204 14.54 -33.78 24.01
C LYS A 204 14.16 -32.46 24.67
N ASN A 205 13.24 -31.70 24.03
CA ASN A 205 12.75 -30.39 24.45
C ASN A 205 13.86 -29.29 24.52
N GLU A 206 15.03 -29.54 23.94
CA GLU A 206 16.07 -28.53 23.86
C GLU A 206 15.69 -27.50 22.80
N VAL A 207 15.94 -26.21 23.13
CA VAL A 207 15.76 -25.06 22.25
C VAL A 207 17.11 -24.47 21.92
N LYS A 208 17.38 -24.24 20.63
CA LYS A 208 18.55 -23.50 20.15
C LYS A 208 18.17 -22.35 19.26
N SER A 209 18.97 -21.30 19.31
CA SER A 209 18.77 -20.11 18.45
C SER A 209 19.60 -20.24 17.17
N PHE A 210 19.01 -19.79 16.07
CA PHE A 210 19.67 -19.62 14.77
C PHE A 210 19.22 -18.31 14.15
N ASN A 211 20.11 -17.56 13.51
CA ASN A 211 19.79 -16.27 12.90
C ASN A 211 20.18 -16.28 11.43
N LEU A 212 19.26 -15.92 10.55
CA LEU A 212 19.50 -15.68 9.15
C LEU A 212 19.37 -14.19 8.87
N TYR A 213 20.34 -13.63 8.15
CA TYR A 213 20.36 -12.22 7.76
C TYR A 213 20.30 -12.11 6.24
N ILE A 214 19.51 -11.16 5.77
CA ILE A 214 19.44 -10.74 4.38
C ILE A 214 19.74 -9.25 4.34
N CYS A 215 20.92 -8.87 3.83
CA CYS A 215 21.35 -7.48 3.72
C CYS A 215 21.28 -7.01 2.27
N ALA A 216 20.97 -5.73 2.07
CA ALA A 216 21.02 -5.09 0.76
C ALA A 216 21.94 -3.86 0.78
N ALA A 217 22.74 -3.68 -0.28
CA ALA A 217 23.66 -2.56 -0.42
C ALA A 217 23.91 -2.22 -1.89
N SER A 218 24.31 -0.98 -2.17
CA SER A 218 24.59 -0.50 -3.54
C SER A 218 25.99 -0.86 -4.07
N THR A 219 26.88 -1.37 -3.23
CA THR A 219 28.23 -1.81 -3.62
C THR A 219 28.64 -3.06 -2.85
N LEU A 220 29.52 -3.89 -3.44
CA LEU A 220 30.06 -5.07 -2.77
C LEU A 220 30.79 -4.71 -1.47
N LYS A 221 31.52 -3.58 -1.45
CA LYS A 221 32.24 -3.11 -0.25
C LYS A 221 31.27 -2.78 0.88
N ALA A 222 30.18 -2.07 0.60
CA ALA A 222 29.15 -1.74 1.57
C ALA A 222 28.43 -3.01 2.06
N CYS A 223 28.10 -3.95 1.15
CA CYS A 223 27.50 -5.22 1.49
C CYS A 223 28.39 -6.01 2.48
N LYS A 224 29.67 -6.18 2.17
CA LYS A 224 30.64 -6.85 3.07
C LYS A 224 30.82 -6.12 4.42
N SER A 225 30.72 -4.79 4.44
CA SER A 225 30.76 -4.02 5.70
C SER A 225 29.53 -4.32 6.55
N LEU A 226 28.36 -4.32 5.93
CA LEU A 226 27.08 -4.56 6.61
C LEU A 226 26.99 -6.00 7.18
N ILE A 227 27.53 -7.01 6.46
CA ILE A 227 27.64 -8.38 6.98
C ILE A 227 28.44 -8.39 8.29
N ARG A 228 29.64 -7.78 8.31
CA ARG A 228 30.50 -7.73 9.50
C ARG A 228 29.85 -6.98 10.66
N GLU A 229 29.15 -5.89 10.36
CA GLU A 229 28.42 -5.11 11.35
C GLU A 229 27.29 -5.97 11.99
N CYS A 230 26.49 -6.65 11.19
CA CYS A 230 25.43 -7.55 11.67
C CYS A 230 25.99 -8.67 12.56
N LYS A 231 27.08 -9.34 12.14
CA LYS A 231 27.74 -10.35 12.94
C LYS A 231 28.30 -9.80 14.27
N THR A 232 28.80 -8.58 14.27
CA THR A 232 29.32 -7.91 15.48
C THR A 232 28.20 -7.53 16.45
N LEU A 233 27.10 -6.95 15.94
CA LEU A 233 25.97 -6.52 16.76
C LEU A 233 25.15 -7.70 17.28
N GLY A 234 24.96 -8.73 16.45
CA GLY A 234 24.14 -9.89 16.71
C GLY A 234 22.63 -9.63 16.67
N ALA A 235 21.86 -10.67 16.35
CA ALA A 235 20.41 -10.55 16.14
C ALA A 235 19.66 -10.04 17.38
N SER A 236 20.11 -10.37 18.58
CA SER A 236 19.42 -9.93 19.81
C SER A 236 19.47 -8.42 20.01
N ARG A 237 20.59 -7.78 19.68
CA ARG A 237 20.72 -6.32 19.77
C ARG A 237 19.91 -5.62 18.66
N LEU A 238 19.96 -6.15 17.43
CA LEU A 238 19.16 -5.64 16.30
C LEU A 238 17.65 -5.75 16.59
N PHE A 239 17.22 -6.89 17.17
CA PHE A 239 15.84 -7.11 17.59
C PHE A 239 15.38 -6.08 18.65
N ALA A 240 16.17 -5.90 19.71
CA ALA A 240 15.83 -4.97 20.77
C ALA A 240 15.79 -3.51 20.27
N GLY A 241 16.71 -3.12 19.38
CA GLY A 241 16.73 -1.82 18.74
C GLY A 241 15.48 -1.58 17.89
N THR A 242 15.12 -2.54 17.05
CA THR A 242 13.91 -2.48 16.21
C THR A 242 12.62 -2.44 17.05
N GLN A 243 12.54 -3.25 18.12
CA GLN A 243 11.40 -3.22 19.02
C GLN A 243 11.24 -1.86 19.72
N LYS A 244 12.37 -1.28 20.17
CA LYS A 244 12.37 0.05 20.77
C LYS A 244 11.91 1.13 19.78
N TYR A 245 12.42 1.08 18.54
CA TYR A 245 12.04 2.01 17.48
C TYR A 245 10.52 2.04 17.26
N TRP A 246 9.87 0.89 17.12
CA TRP A 246 8.42 0.82 16.89
C TRP A 246 7.61 1.36 18.06
N LYS A 247 8.03 1.07 19.29
CA LYS A 247 7.38 1.61 20.51
C LYS A 247 7.56 3.12 20.60
N ASP A 248 8.77 3.63 20.33
CA ASP A 248 9.04 5.06 20.34
C ASP A 248 8.24 5.79 19.25
N TYR A 249 8.13 5.19 18.04
CA TYR A 249 7.30 5.72 16.97
C TYR A 249 5.84 5.90 17.41
N LEU A 250 5.22 4.87 17.98
CA LEU A 250 3.84 4.95 18.45
C LEU A 250 3.69 5.95 19.61
N ASN A 251 4.64 6.02 20.53
CA ASN A 251 4.59 6.95 21.65
C ASN A 251 4.61 8.42 21.20
N ASN A 252 5.18 8.71 20.03
CA ASN A 252 5.23 10.05 19.44
C ASN A 252 3.99 10.41 18.61
N THR A 253 2.97 9.55 18.56
CA THR A 253 1.71 9.82 17.87
C THR A 253 0.61 10.26 18.84
N LYS A 254 -0.44 10.92 18.31
CA LYS A 254 -1.66 11.21 19.09
C LYS A 254 -2.29 9.89 19.53
N GLN A 255 -2.43 9.71 20.83
CA GLN A 255 -3.05 8.52 21.39
C GLN A 255 -4.57 8.69 21.38
N LEU A 256 -5.28 7.69 20.79
CA LEU A 256 -6.73 7.58 20.91
C LEU A 256 -7.07 6.47 21.91
N LYS A 257 -8.06 6.71 22.76
CA LYS A 257 -8.57 5.75 23.74
C LYS A 257 -10.09 5.76 23.67
N THR A 258 -10.65 4.72 23.07
CA THR A 258 -12.11 4.58 22.90
C THR A 258 -12.75 3.75 24.02
N GLY A 259 -11.94 3.12 24.88
CA GLY A 259 -12.42 2.11 25.83
C GLY A 259 -12.69 0.74 25.20
N ASN A 260 -12.54 0.62 23.88
CA ASN A 260 -12.65 -0.64 23.14
C ASN A 260 -11.26 -1.04 22.63
N SER A 261 -10.67 -2.06 23.23
CA SER A 261 -9.32 -2.53 22.90
C SER A 261 -9.15 -2.96 21.44
N LEU A 262 -10.20 -3.43 20.80
CA LEU A 262 -10.17 -3.80 19.38
C LEU A 262 -9.96 -2.58 18.49
N LEU A 263 -10.69 -1.48 18.73
CA LEU A 263 -10.54 -0.22 18.01
C LEU A 263 -9.16 0.39 18.30
N ASP A 264 -8.77 0.45 19.57
CA ASP A 264 -7.49 1.03 19.98
C ASP A 264 -6.28 0.28 19.36
N ASN A 265 -6.34 -1.06 19.32
CA ASN A 265 -5.30 -1.88 18.70
C ASN A 265 -5.26 -1.72 17.17
N LEU A 266 -6.41 -1.64 16.51
CA LEU A 266 -6.47 -1.39 15.07
C LEU A 266 -5.99 0.01 14.71
N TYR A 267 -6.25 1.02 15.55
CA TYR A 267 -5.69 2.36 15.39
C TYR A 267 -4.16 2.32 15.39
N LYS A 268 -3.54 1.72 16.40
CA LYS A 268 -2.08 1.55 16.46
C LYS A 268 -1.54 0.76 15.27
N ARG A 269 -2.23 -0.31 14.87
CA ARG A 269 -1.85 -1.09 13.67
C ARG A 269 -1.90 -0.24 12.42
N SER A 270 -2.91 0.63 12.27
CA SER A 270 -3.00 1.55 11.13
C SER A 270 -1.83 2.53 11.08
N LEU A 271 -1.42 3.09 12.24
CA LEU A 271 -0.24 3.96 12.30
C LEU A 271 1.05 3.22 11.93
N LEU A 272 1.20 1.97 12.36
CA LEU A 272 2.33 1.11 12.01
C LEU A 272 2.34 0.78 10.50
N VAL A 273 1.17 0.56 9.89
CA VAL A 273 1.03 0.38 8.43
C VAL A 273 1.44 1.65 7.69
N PHE A 274 1.01 2.83 8.11
CA PHE A 274 1.44 4.09 7.48
C PHE A 274 2.96 4.23 7.45
N ARG A 275 3.64 3.84 8.54
CA ARG A 275 5.09 3.91 8.58
C ARG A 275 5.77 2.93 7.61
N LEU A 276 5.16 1.77 7.34
CA LEU A 276 5.66 0.81 6.35
C LEU A 276 5.44 1.28 4.92
N MET A 277 4.33 2.00 4.65
CA MET A 277 3.96 2.49 3.33
C MET A 277 4.55 3.87 3.01
N TYR A 278 5.41 4.39 3.88
CA TYR A 278 6.08 5.67 3.75
C TYR A 278 7.55 5.47 3.37
N ASP A 279 7.92 5.86 2.15
CA ASP A 279 9.28 5.76 1.62
C ASP A 279 10.21 6.87 2.17
N LYS A 280 11.50 6.60 2.20
CA LYS A 280 12.52 7.60 2.58
C LYS A 280 12.53 8.84 1.69
N SER A 281 12.08 8.73 0.46
CA SER A 281 11.94 9.85 -0.50
C SER A 281 10.84 10.83 -0.11
N GLY A 282 9.85 10.38 0.66
CA GLY A 282 8.62 11.08 1.00
C GLY A 282 7.37 10.53 0.33
N GLY A 283 7.51 9.67 -0.69
CA GLY A 283 6.38 9.04 -1.36
C GLY A 283 5.55 8.16 -0.43
N LEU A 284 4.22 8.12 -0.65
CA LEU A 284 3.25 7.30 0.07
C LEU A 284 2.70 6.22 -0.85
N MET A 285 3.00 4.96 -0.55
CA MET A 285 2.58 3.83 -1.35
C MET A 285 1.14 3.41 -1.03
N ALA A 286 0.35 3.10 -2.07
CA ALA A 286 -1.04 2.66 -1.91
C ALA A 286 -1.11 1.30 -1.21
N ALA A 287 -0.32 0.34 -1.65
CA ALA A 287 -0.22 -0.98 -1.02
C ALA A 287 1.05 -1.72 -1.47
N PRO A 288 1.52 -2.75 -0.72
CA PRO A 288 2.59 -3.62 -1.20
C PRO A 288 2.14 -4.35 -2.47
N GLU A 289 3.08 -4.54 -3.41
CA GLU A 289 2.80 -5.23 -4.66
C GLU A 289 2.22 -6.63 -4.46
N VAL A 290 1.19 -6.96 -5.22
CA VAL A 290 0.52 -8.27 -5.20
C VAL A 290 0.48 -8.96 -6.56
N ASP A 291 0.60 -8.22 -7.66
CA ASP A 291 0.46 -8.73 -9.04
C ASP A 291 1.60 -8.26 -9.94
N GLU A 292 2.80 -8.82 -9.72
CA GLU A 292 4.02 -8.45 -10.44
C GLU A 292 3.93 -8.55 -11.97
N TYR A 293 3.00 -9.36 -12.48
CA TYR A 293 2.89 -9.67 -13.90
C TYR A 293 1.68 -9.04 -14.58
N PHE A 294 0.96 -8.12 -13.92
CA PHE A 294 -0.24 -7.47 -14.45
C PHE A 294 -1.33 -8.44 -14.92
N ILE A 295 -1.51 -9.56 -14.23
CA ILE A 295 -2.49 -10.58 -14.63
C ILE A 295 -3.90 -10.21 -14.20
N LYS A 296 -4.06 -9.59 -13.02
CA LYS A 296 -5.36 -9.29 -12.41
C LYS A 296 -5.61 -7.79 -12.25
N CYS A 297 -4.57 -6.98 -12.16
CA CYS A 297 -4.67 -5.54 -11.97
C CYS A 297 -3.46 -4.81 -12.55
N GLY A 298 -3.47 -3.47 -12.46
CA GLY A 298 -2.39 -2.61 -12.92
C GLY A 298 -1.29 -2.38 -11.88
N ARG A 299 -1.11 -3.26 -10.88
CA ARG A 299 -0.23 -3.13 -9.71
C ARG A 299 -0.70 -2.10 -8.69
N TYR A 300 -0.13 -2.18 -7.46
CA TYR A 300 -0.47 -1.30 -6.33
C TYR A 300 0.73 -0.61 -5.67
N ALA A 301 1.95 -1.08 -5.94
CA ALA A 301 3.15 -0.49 -5.36
C ALA A 301 3.52 0.83 -6.06
N TYR A 302 2.64 1.81 -5.98
CA TYR A 302 2.79 3.17 -6.51
C TYR A 302 2.19 4.19 -5.55
N CYS A 303 2.50 5.46 -5.80
CA CYS A 303 1.85 6.61 -5.18
C CYS A 303 0.85 7.22 -6.15
N TRP A 304 -0.42 7.28 -5.77
CA TRP A 304 -1.44 8.14 -6.36
C TRP A 304 -1.57 9.38 -5.50
N GLY A 305 -1.57 10.56 -6.10
CA GLY A 305 -1.71 11.82 -5.39
C GLY A 305 -3.02 11.91 -4.62
N ARG A 306 -4.10 11.43 -5.21
CA ARG A 306 -5.44 11.31 -4.60
C ARG A 306 -5.39 10.47 -3.32
N ASP A 307 -4.93 9.23 -3.41
CA ASP A 307 -4.83 8.30 -2.27
C ASP A 307 -3.98 8.92 -1.16
N ALA A 308 -2.84 9.47 -1.55
CA ALA A 308 -1.90 10.10 -0.62
C ALA A 308 -2.51 11.31 0.10
N ALA A 309 -3.34 12.11 -0.54
CA ALA A 309 -4.01 13.24 0.11
C ALA A 309 -5.01 12.78 1.20
N PHE A 310 -5.72 11.67 0.99
CA PHE A 310 -6.54 11.06 2.05
C PHE A 310 -5.69 10.43 3.17
N ILE A 311 -4.55 9.84 2.81
CA ILE A 311 -3.62 9.25 3.79
C ILE A 311 -3.00 10.36 4.64
N THR A 312 -2.60 11.50 4.05
CA THR A 312 -2.01 12.63 4.77
C THR A 312 -2.98 13.26 5.75
N GLU A 313 -4.28 13.35 5.44
CA GLU A 313 -5.30 13.79 6.40
C GLU A 313 -5.33 12.87 7.65
N ALA A 314 -5.20 11.55 7.47
CA ALA A 314 -5.13 10.61 8.58
C ALA A 314 -3.82 10.73 9.37
N LEU A 315 -2.69 10.97 8.69
CA LEU A 315 -1.39 11.21 9.33
C LEU A 315 -1.41 12.49 10.17
N ASP A 316 -2.00 13.57 9.65
CA ASP A 316 -2.15 14.82 10.38
C ASP A 316 -3.01 14.66 11.63
N ARG A 317 -4.13 13.95 11.55
CA ARG A 317 -4.97 13.61 12.70
C ARG A 317 -4.24 12.79 13.75
N ALA A 318 -3.28 11.98 13.33
CA ALA A 318 -2.42 11.19 14.21
C ALA A 318 -1.21 11.99 14.76
N GLY A 319 -1.04 13.25 14.38
CA GLY A 319 0.09 14.11 14.82
C GLY A 319 1.40 13.85 14.06
N LEU A 320 1.36 13.15 12.94
CA LEU A 320 2.53 12.79 12.11
C LEU A 320 2.83 13.86 11.04
N HIS A 321 2.77 15.13 11.42
CA HIS A 321 2.87 16.28 10.52
C HIS A 321 4.18 16.34 9.71
N GLU A 322 5.31 15.91 10.28
CA GLU A 322 6.59 15.90 9.57
C GLU A 322 6.61 14.95 8.38
N CYS A 323 5.88 13.83 8.47
CA CYS A 323 5.72 12.92 7.35
C CYS A 323 4.91 13.57 6.23
N VAL A 324 3.90 14.34 6.59
CA VAL A 324 3.04 15.06 5.64
C VAL A 324 3.80 16.22 4.98
N ASP A 325 4.57 17.01 5.75
CA ASP A 325 5.48 18.04 5.19
C ASP A 325 6.37 17.42 4.09
N LYS A 326 7.03 16.29 4.39
CA LYS A 326 7.93 15.61 3.44
C LYS A 326 7.21 15.06 2.22
N PHE A 327 5.99 14.50 2.40
CA PHE A 327 5.20 14.02 1.28
C PHE A 327 4.86 15.16 0.30
N TYR A 328 4.36 16.30 0.77
CA TYR A 328 4.03 17.40 -0.13
C TYR A 328 5.27 18.03 -0.78
N LEU A 329 6.42 18.04 -0.10
CA LEU A 329 7.69 18.43 -0.72
C LEU A 329 8.15 17.41 -1.79
N TRP A 330 7.84 16.13 -1.61
CA TRP A 330 8.04 15.12 -2.65
C TRP A 330 7.06 15.35 -3.81
N ALA A 331 5.79 15.61 -3.53
CA ALA A 331 4.78 15.89 -4.55
C ALA A 331 5.15 17.11 -5.42
N VAL A 332 5.72 18.17 -4.82
CA VAL A 332 6.27 19.32 -5.56
C VAL A 332 7.34 18.90 -6.57
N LYS A 333 8.20 17.94 -6.23
CA LYS A 333 9.30 17.48 -7.11
C LYS A 333 8.82 16.66 -8.30
N VAL A 334 7.68 15.97 -8.17
CA VAL A 334 7.13 15.10 -9.23
C VAL A 334 6.04 15.78 -10.05
N GLN A 335 5.75 17.06 -9.78
CA GLN A 335 4.82 17.85 -10.58
C GLN A 335 5.37 18.04 -11.99
N GLU A 336 4.51 17.88 -13.00
CA GLU A 336 4.87 18.10 -14.40
C GLU A 336 5.08 19.61 -14.70
N GLU A 337 5.82 19.91 -15.76
CA GLU A 337 6.11 21.28 -16.19
C GLU A 337 4.86 22.12 -16.49
N ASP A 338 3.77 21.48 -16.91
CA ASP A 338 2.48 22.12 -17.16
C ASP A 338 1.66 22.40 -15.89
N GLY A 339 2.14 21.95 -14.74
CA GLY A 339 1.50 22.10 -13.44
C GLY A 339 0.59 20.94 -13.04
N SER A 340 0.44 19.91 -13.87
CA SER A 340 -0.35 18.72 -13.57
C SER A 340 0.40 17.73 -12.67
N TRP A 341 -0.34 16.80 -12.09
CA TRP A 341 0.16 15.54 -11.60
C TRP A 341 -0.46 14.40 -12.40
N GLN A 342 0.38 13.44 -12.77
CA GLN A 342 -0.05 12.26 -13.50
C GLN A 342 -0.75 11.26 -12.59
N GLN A 343 -1.32 10.21 -13.17
CA GLN A 343 -2.10 9.19 -12.47
C GLN A 343 -1.32 8.59 -11.29
N ARG A 344 -0.04 8.19 -11.46
CA ARG A 344 0.74 7.54 -10.40
C ARG A 344 2.24 7.61 -10.63
N TYR A 345 2.98 7.46 -9.53
CA TYR A 345 4.44 7.56 -9.52
C TYR A 345 5.06 6.43 -8.73
N HIS A 346 6.30 6.07 -9.08
CA HIS A 346 7.18 5.31 -8.22
C HIS A 346 7.64 6.14 -7.00
N MET A 347 8.10 5.47 -5.94
CA MET A 347 8.54 6.16 -4.72
C MET A 347 9.76 7.06 -4.97
N ASP A 348 10.62 6.72 -5.93
CA ASP A 348 11.75 7.56 -6.33
C ASP A 348 11.36 8.85 -7.09
N GLY A 349 10.09 9.01 -7.42
CA GLY A 349 9.53 10.15 -8.16
C GLY A 349 9.42 9.95 -9.66
N ASN A 350 9.89 8.84 -10.20
CA ASN A 350 9.68 8.52 -11.61
C ASN A 350 8.20 8.22 -11.89
N LEU A 351 7.77 8.58 -13.10
CA LEU A 351 6.40 8.30 -13.56
C LEU A 351 6.16 6.79 -13.58
N GLY A 352 5.08 6.35 -12.93
CA GLY A 352 4.60 4.98 -13.04
C GLY A 352 3.92 4.74 -14.40
N PRO A 353 3.78 3.49 -14.87
CA PRO A 353 3.01 3.19 -16.08
C PRO A 353 1.56 3.69 -15.93
N CYS A 354 1.16 4.65 -16.76
CA CYS A 354 -0.16 5.29 -16.77
C CYS A 354 -0.88 4.98 -18.08
N TRP A 355 -2.21 4.99 -18.07
CA TRP A 355 -3.03 4.86 -19.28
C TRP A 355 -3.89 6.07 -19.57
N GLY A 356 -3.80 7.12 -18.77
CA GLY A 356 -4.43 8.40 -19.02
C GLY A 356 -4.42 9.34 -17.83
N LEU A 357 -4.62 10.62 -18.11
CA LEU A 357 -4.72 11.64 -17.09
C LEU A 357 -5.98 11.44 -16.25
N GLN A 358 -5.83 11.55 -14.93
CA GLN A 358 -6.90 11.69 -13.95
C GLN A 358 -6.83 13.13 -13.40
N ILE A 359 -7.76 13.99 -13.77
CA ILE A 359 -7.70 15.40 -13.39
C ILE A 359 -7.91 15.62 -11.89
N ASP A 360 -8.57 14.68 -11.22
CA ASP A 360 -8.79 14.70 -9.77
C ASP A 360 -7.49 14.58 -8.96
N GLU A 361 -6.42 13.97 -9.50
CA GLU A 361 -5.11 13.91 -8.85
C GLU A 361 -4.60 15.33 -8.52
N THR A 362 -4.62 16.22 -9.51
CA THR A 362 -4.20 17.62 -9.33
C THR A 362 -5.11 18.36 -8.34
N GLY A 363 -6.42 18.21 -8.47
CA GLY A 363 -7.38 18.89 -7.59
C GLY A 363 -7.25 18.44 -6.14
N THR A 364 -7.10 17.14 -5.92
CA THR A 364 -7.01 16.54 -4.57
C THR A 364 -5.71 16.88 -3.86
N LEU A 365 -4.58 16.96 -4.59
CA LEU A 365 -3.31 17.39 -4.00
C LEU A 365 -3.35 18.84 -3.53
N LEU A 366 -3.93 19.76 -4.30
CA LEU A 366 -4.12 21.15 -3.89
C LEU A 366 -5.01 21.26 -2.64
N TRP A 367 -6.11 20.49 -2.61
CA TRP A 367 -6.99 20.38 -1.44
C TRP A 367 -6.21 19.89 -0.21
N GLY A 368 -5.42 18.83 -0.37
CA GLY A 368 -4.66 18.23 0.72
C GLY A 368 -3.59 19.16 1.28
N MET A 369 -2.90 19.97 0.46
CA MET A 369 -1.95 20.99 0.92
C MET A 369 -2.62 22.02 1.84
N LEU A 370 -3.83 22.45 1.50
CA LEU A 370 -4.61 23.35 2.37
C LEU A 370 -5.01 22.66 3.67
N LYS A 371 -5.47 21.39 3.62
CA LYS A 371 -5.83 20.63 4.83
C LYS A 371 -4.65 20.47 5.76
N HIS A 372 -3.47 20.14 5.27
CA HIS A 372 -2.26 20.08 6.08
C HIS A 372 -1.93 21.41 6.77
N TYR A 373 -2.03 22.52 6.05
CA TYR A 373 -1.88 23.83 6.65
C TYR A 373 -2.89 24.07 7.78
N ARG A 374 -4.15 23.69 7.60
CA ARG A 374 -5.18 23.84 8.62
C ARG A 374 -4.91 23.03 9.89
N HIS A 375 -4.24 21.89 9.78
CA HIS A 375 -3.78 21.11 10.94
C HIS A 375 -2.58 21.72 11.64
N THR A 376 -1.66 22.35 10.91
CA THR A 376 -0.36 22.78 11.45
C THR A 376 -0.26 24.28 11.71
N GLY A 377 -0.98 25.11 10.98
CA GLY A 377 -0.86 26.56 10.99
C GLY A 377 0.48 27.10 10.46
N LYS A 378 1.33 26.27 9.86
CA LYS A 378 2.69 26.62 9.44
C LYS A 378 2.71 27.38 8.11
N LEU A 379 2.73 28.71 8.11
CA LEU A 379 2.87 29.53 6.88
C LEU A 379 4.16 29.20 6.10
N GLN A 380 5.22 28.74 6.77
CA GLN A 380 6.44 28.33 6.09
C GLN A 380 6.18 27.17 5.12
N PHE A 381 5.34 26.22 5.49
CA PHE A 381 4.91 25.13 4.61
C PHE A 381 4.22 25.68 3.35
N LEU A 382 3.22 26.57 3.52
CA LEU A 382 2.53 27.17 2.37
C LEU A 382 3.50 27.91 1.44
N ASN A 383 4.47 28.64 1.98
CA ASN A 383 5.49 29.29 1.17
C ASN A 383 6.33 28.28 0.37
N SER A 384 6.66 27.11 0.95
CA SER A 384 7.48 26.08 0.29
C SER A 384 6.75 25.36 -0.86
N VAL A 385 5.42 25.33 -0.86
CA VAL A 385 4.61 24.68 -1.91
C VAL A 385 3.92 25.68 -2.85
N TRP A 386 4.07 26.97 -2.61
CA TRP A 386 3.30 28.00 -3.33
C TRP A 386 3.43 27.95 -4.84
N ASP A 387 4.64 27.84 -5.38
CA ASP A 387 4.85 27.84 -6.83
C ASP A 387 4.19 26.64 -7.49
N SER A 388 4.21 25.49 -6.82
CA SER A 388 3.52 24.28 -7.22
C SER A 388 1.99 24.43 -7.15
N VAL A 389 1.47 25.05 -6.08
CA VAL A 389 0.03 25.36 -5.95
C VAL A 389 -0.43 26.26 -7.10
N LYS A 390 0.34 27.32 -7.41
CA LYS A 390 0.05 28.23 -8.49
C LYS A 390 0.04 27.52 -9.85
N ALA A 391 1.06 26.72 -10.15
CA ALA A 391 1.15 25.95 -11.40
C ALA A 391 -0.04 24.99 -11.55
N GLY A 392 -0.38 24.24 -10.50
CA GLY A 392 -1.53 23.33 -10.48
C GLY A 392 -2.87 24.05 -10.72
N ALA A 393 -3.08 25.20 -10.08
CA ALA A 393 -4.30 25.99 -10.28
C ALA A 393 -4.42 26.58 -11.70
N VAL A 394 -3.29 27.01 -12.29
CA VAL A 394 -3.23 27.47 -13.69
C VAL A 394 -3.55 26.32 -14.64
N PHE A 395 -2.99 25.13 -14.41
CA PHE A 395 -3.29 23.92 -15.19
C PHE A 395 -4.78 23.58 -15.12
N LEU A 396 -5.36 23.50 -13.92
CA LEU A 396 -6.79 23.21 -13.73
C LEU A 396 -7.68 24.21 -14.47
N LYS A 397 -7.35 25.52 -14.39
CA LYS A 397 -8.06 26.58 -15.13
C LYS A 397 -7.99 26.36 -16.64
N GLY A 398 -6.83 25.93 -17.17
CA GLY A 398 -6.63 25.64 -18.59
C GLY A 398 -7.30 24.36 -19.07
N PHE A 399 -7.65 23.46 -18.17
CA PHE A 399 -8.24 22.15 -18.47
C PHE A 399 -9.79 22.17 -18.53
N MET A 400 -10.42 23.34 -18.53
CA MET A 400 -11.87 23.45 -18.57
C MET A 400 -12.42 23.28 -19.99
N ASP A 401 -13.58 22.62 -20.10
CA ASP A 401 -14.37 22.54 -21.31
C ASP A 401 -15.22 23.81 -21.43
N SER A 402 -15.22 24.42 -22.63
CA SER A 402 -15.93 25.69 -22.88
C SER A 402 -17.45 25.52 -22.94
N ASP A 403 -17.95 24.35 -23.32
CA ASP A 403 -19.37 24.10 -23.55
C ASP A 403 -20.08 23.76 -22.24
N THR A 404 -19.46 22.92 -21.42
CA THR A 404 -20.04 22.48 -20.16
C THR A 404 -19.60 23.32 -18.96
N GLY A 405 -18.45 23.96 -19.05
CA GLY A 405 -17.83 24.64 -17.91
C GLY A 405 -17.32 23.64 -16.82
N LEU A 406 -17.26 22.35 -17.16
CA LEU A 406 -16.67 21.27 -16.35
C LEU A 406 -15.22 21.03 -16.79
N PRO A 407 -14.40 20.28 -16.02
CA PRO A 407 -13.13 19.77 -16.53
C PRO A 407 -13.34 18.89 -17.76
N ARG A 408 -12.45 19.02 -18.75
CA ARG A 408 -12.46 18.18 -19.95
C ARG A 408 -12.45 16.68 -19.61
N PRO A 409 -12.86 15.81 -20.54
CA PRO A 409 -12.82 14.38 -20.32
C PRO A 409 -11.44 13.88 -19.84
N SER A 410 -11.43 13.18 -18.72
CA SER A 410 -10.27 12.51 -18.13
C SER A 410 -10.70 11.12 -17.65
N PHE A 411 -9.76 10.30 -17.18
CA PHE A 411 -10.14 9.05 -16.54
C PHE A 411 -10.80 9.31 -15.18
N ASP A 412 -11.74 8.44 -14.82
CA ASP A 412 -12.43 8.49 -13.54
C ASP A 412 -11.53 8.02 -12.38
N LEU A 413 -11.98 8.23 -11.16
CA LEU A 413 -11.38 7.75 -9.91
C LEU A 413 -11.03 6.24 -9.95
N TRP A 414 -11.84 5.44 -10.65
CA TRP A 414 -11.63 3.98 -10.72
C TRP A 414 -10.72 3.54 -11.87
N GLU A 415 -10.20 4.48 -12.66
CA GLU A 415 -9.28 4.25 -13.77
C GLU A 415 -9.89 3.47 -14.94
N GLU A 416 -11.20 3.48 -15.06
CA GLU A 416 -11.94 2.64 -16.00
C GLU A 416 -12.58 3.41 -17.16
N ARG A 417 -12.95 4.68 -16.95
CA ARG A 417 -13.78 5.44 -17.89
C ARG A 417 -13.21 6.80 -18.20
N LEU A 418 -13.11 7.10 -19.50
CA LEU A 418 -12.79 8.45 -19.97
C LEU A 418 -14.08 9.23 -20.15
N GLY A 419 -14.24 10.35 -19.44
CA GLY A 419 -15.44 11.20 -19.50
C GLY A 419 -15.32 12.44 -18.62
N GLU A 420 -16.40 13.22 -18.54
CA GLU A 420 -16.57 14.31 -17.58
C GLU A 420 -17.30 13.73 -16.35
N HIS A 421 -16.62 13.70 -15.20
CA HIS A 421 -17.09 13.00 -14.00
C HIS A 421 -17.48 13.99 -12.90
N ALA A 422 -18.57 13.71 -12.19
CA ALA A 422 -19.03 14.51 -11.06
C ALA A 422 -17.96 14.57 -9.95
N TYR A 423 -17.34 13.42 -9.62
CA TYR A 423 -16.26 13.33 -8.62
C TYR A 423 -15.04 14.17 -9.02
N SER A 424 -14.53 14.00 -10.25
CA SER A 424 -13.36 14.73 -10.74
C SER A 424 -13.63 16.25 -10.80
N SER A 425 -14.85 16.65 -11.16
CA SER A 425 -15.28 18.06 -11.13
C SER A 425 -15.29 18.63 -9.71
N ALA A 426 -15.71 17.83 -8.72
CA ALA A 426 -15.66 18.23 -7.32
C ALA A 426 -14.22 18.38 -6.80
N ALA A 427 -13.32 17.49 -7.20
CA ALA A 427 -11.90 17.58 -6.86
C ALA A 427 -11.27 18.86 -7.44
N VAL A 428 -11.56 19.20 -8.70
CA VAL A 428 -11.10 20.45 -9.35
C VAL A 428 -11.68 21.68 -8.65
N TYR A 429 -12.98 21.67 -8.32
CA TYR A 429 -13.62 22.72 -7.53
C TYR A 429 -12.87 22.98 -6.23
N SER A 430 -12.63 21.91 -5.46
CA SER A 430 -11.99 22.01 -4.15
C SER A 430 -10.52 22.43 -4.25
N GLY A 431 -9.80 21.92 -5.27
CA GLY A 431 -8.41 22.31 -5.54
C GLY A 431 -8.25 23.79 -5.87
N LEU A 432 -9.13 24.34 -6.73
CA LEU A 432 -9.13 25.77 -7.07
C LEU A 432 -9.49 26.65 -5.86
N LYS A 433 -10.46 26.24 -5.04
CA LYS A 433 -10.78 26.93 -3.78
C LYS A 433 -9.61 26.90 -2.83
N ALA A 434 -8.95 25.75 -2.69
CA ALA A 434 -7.78 25.60 -1.84
C ALA A 434 -6.64 26.52 -2.30
N ALA A 435 -6.34 26.55 -3.60
CA ALA A 435 -5.31 27.43 -4.15
C ALA A 435 -5.61 28.92 -3.89
N SER A 436 -6.86 29.36 -4.05
CA SER A 436 -7.27 30.74 -3.74
C SER A 436 -7.12 31.06 -2.26
N GLN A 437 -7.50 30.15 -1.35
CA GLN A 437 -7.35 30.35 0.09
C GLN A 437 -5.87 30.35 0.52
N ILE A 438 -5.03 29.50 -0.07
CA ILE A 438 -3.59 29.51 0.16
C ILE A 438 -2.99 30.86 -0.24
N ALA A 439 -3.40 31.41 -1.41
CA ALA A 439 -2.99 32.74 -1.83
C ALA A 439 -3.39 33.83 -0.81
N GLU A 440 -4.62 33.75 -0.28
CA GLU A 440 -5.10 34.65 0.76
C GLU A 440 -4.24 34.58 2.03
N PHE A 441 -3.97 33.39 2.55
CA PHE A 441 -3.10 33.21 3.72
C PHE A 441 -1.67 33.74 3.52
N LEU A 442 -1.17 33.69 2.27
CA LEU A 442 0.16 34.19 1.91
C LEU A 442 0.17 35.69 1.54
N GLY A 443 -0.99 36.36 1.55
CA GLY A 443 -1.10 37.77 1.15
C GLY A 443 -0.85 38.01 -0.35
N LYS A 444 -1.10 36.98 -1.19
CA LYS A 444 -0.87 37.01 -2.65
C LYS A 444 -2.17 37.15 -3.45
N ASN A 445 -3.10 37.98 -2.93
CA ASN A 445 -4.40 38.24 -3.58
C ASN A 445 -4.25 39.17 -4.77
N ASP A 446 -4.40 38.60 -5.96
CA ASP A 446 -4.46 39.33 -7.22
C ASP A 446 -5.69 38.88 -8.06
N ALA A 447 -5.86 39.47 -9.24
CA ALA A 447 -6.98 39.12 -10.10
C ALA A 447 -6.99 37.64 -10.55
N GLU A 448 -5.82 37.03 -10.68
CA GLU A 448 -5.69 35.61 -11.07
C GLU A 448 -6.17 34.69 -9.95
N THR A 449 -5.69 34.90 -8.73
CA THR A 449 -6.00 34.05 -7.54
C THR A 449 -7.46 34.22 -7.10
N ILE A 450 -8.05 35.42 -7.23
CA ILE A 450 -9.48 35.66 -7.05
C ILE A 450 -10.28 34.94 -8.15
N GLY A 451 -9.77 34.92 -9.37
CA GLY A 451 -10.37 34.22 -10.50
C GLY A 451 -10.51 32.71 -10.30
N TRP A 452 -9.63 32.08 -9.50
CA TRP A 452 -9.74 30.65 -9.18
C TRP A 452 -10.97 30.34 -8.32
N ALA A 453 -11.25 31.14 -7.29
CA ALA A 453 -12.45 30.97 -6.48
C ALA A 453 -13.73 31.21 -7.33
N GLN A 454 -13.73 32.22 -8.22
CA GLN A 454 -14.85 32.45 -9.11
C GLN A 454 -15.06 31.31 -10.11
N LEU A 455 -13.97 30.68 -10.61
CA LEU A 455 -14.05 29.50 -11.46
C LEU A 455 -14.62 28.30 -10.70
N ALA A 456 -14.20 28.09 -9.46
CA ALA A 456 -14.75 27.05 -8.62
C ALA A 456 -16.29 27.19 -8.47
N GLU A 457 -16.80 28.39 -8.20
CA GLU A 457 -18.25 28.60 -8.10
C GLU A 457 -18.98 28.36 -9.44
N ARG A 458 -18.35 28.63 -10.58
CA ARG A 458 -18.91 28.27 -11.90
C ARG A 458 -18.94 26.76 -12.08
N ILE A 459 -17.89 26.02 -11.67
CA ILE A 459 -17.86 24.55 -11.70
C ILE A 459 -18.99 23.98 -10.84
N LYS A 460 -19.21 24.50 -9.64
CA LYS A 460 -20.34 24.11 -8.77
C LYS A 460 -21.69 24.27 -9.48
N LYS A 461 -21.88 25.38 -10.18
CA LYS A 461 -23.08 25.58 -10.99
C LYS A 461 -23.19 24.53 -12.09
N SER A 462 -22.12 24.28 -12.85
CA SER A 462 -22.09 23.26 -13.91
C SER A 462 -22.34 21.85 -13.37
N ILE A 463 -21.79 21.50 -12.20
CA ILE A 463 -22.10 20.23 -11.51
C ILE A 463 -23.60 20.10 -11.28
N THR A 464 -24.26 21.17 -10.82
CA THR A 464 -25.72 21.15 -10.61
C THR A 464 -26.47 21.05 -11.92
N ASP A 465 -26.09 21.85 -12.93
CA ASP A 465 -26.82 21.93 -14.21
C ASP A 465 -26.71 20.60 -15.00
N TYR A 466 -25.58 19.91 -14.96
CA TYR A 466 -25.33 18.73 -15.78
C TYR A 466 -25.53 17.39 -15.04
N PHE A 467 -25.17 17.31 -13.77
CA PHE A 467 -25.22 16.03 -13.06
C PHE A 467 -26.44 15.86 -12.17
N TRP A 468 -27.07 16.92 -11.63
CA TRP A 468 -28.28 16.80 -10.84
C TRP A 468 -29.49 16.59 -11.75
N LYS A 469 -30.29 15.55 -11.48
CA LYS A 469 -31.52 15.22 -12.20
C LYS A 469 -32.70 15.41 -11.28
N GLU A 470 -33.37 16.55 -11.40
CA GLU A 470 -34.48 16.98 -10.51
C GLU A 470 -35.62 15.96 -10.50
N ASP A 471 -36.05 15.48 -11.68
CA ASP A 471 -37.16 14.53 -11.82
C ASP A 471 -36.88 13.17 -11.13
N PHE A 472 -35.60 12.83 -10.93
CA PHE A 472 -35.15 11.58 -10.33
C PHE A 472 -34.55 11.78 -8.95
N ASN A 473 -34.43 13.03 -8.49
CA ASN A 473 -33.85 13.41 -7.19
C ASN A 473 -32.49 12.76 -6.93
N ARG A 474 -31.59 12.76 -7.94
CA ARG A 474 -30.26 12.13 -7.84
C ARG A 474 -29.22 12.81 -8.69
N PHE A 475 -27.94 12.61 -8.34
CA PHE A 475 -26.82 12.88 -9.25
C PHE A 475 -26.57 11.68 -10.15
N ILE A 476 -26.15 11.95 -11.40
CA ILE A 476 -25.55 10.97 -12.30
C ILE A 476 -24.03 11.01 -12.18
N ARG A 477 -23.37 9.88 -12.48
CA ARG A 477 -21.92 9.73 -12.29
C ARG A 477 -21.11 10.57 -13.27
N SER A 478 -21.47 10.54 -14.53
CA SER A 478 -20.66 11.13 -15.61
C SER A 478 -21.50 11.52 -16.81
N ILE A 479 -20.96 12.45 -17.60
CA ILE A 479 -21.43 12.79 -18.95
C ILE A 479 -20.28 12.62 -19.94
N ARG A 480 -20.59 12.57 -21.23
CA ARG A 480 -19.62 12.46 -22.34
C ARG A 480 -18.62 11.31 -22.12
N VAL A 481 -19.10 10.16 -21.64
CA VAL A 481 -18.27 8.98 -21.38
C VAL A 481 -17.92 8.29 -22.69
N LYS A 482 -16.61 7.99 -22.90
CA LYS A 482 -16.13 7.20 -24.03
C LYS A 482 -16.71 5.78 -23.98
N LEU A 483 -17.36 5.35 -25.05
CA LEU A 483 -17.80 3.98 -25.21
C LEU A 483 -16.59 3.10 -25.54
N ASN A 484 -16.37 2.06 -24.75
CA ASN A 484 -15.40 1.01 -25.08
C ASN A 484 -16.13 -0.02 -25.96
N GLY A 485 -15.49 -0.47 -27.06
CA GLY A 485 -16.07 -1.37 -28.07
C GLY A 485 -16.51 -2.78 -27.63
N TRP A 486 -16.66 -3.03 -26.34
CA TRP A 486 -17.22 -4.21 -25.73
C TRP A 486 -18.58 -3.84 -25.11
N GLY A 487 -19.63 -3.91 -25.88
CA GLY A 487 -20.99 -3.55 -25.45
C GLY A 487 -21.61 -2.43 -26.29
N GLU A 488 -21.25 -2.34 -27.56
CA GLU A 488 -21.86 -1.43 -28.56
C GLU A 488 -23.31 -1.77 -28.90
N GLU A 489 -24.09 -2.30 -27.99
CA GLU A 489 -25.52 -2.22 -28.15
C GLU A 489 -25.93 -0.77 -27.96
N ALA A 490 -26.31 -0.21 -29.08
CA ALA A 490 -26.71 1.14 -29.38
C ALA A 490 -27.27 1.92 -28.17
N SER A 491 -26.41 2.73 -27.51
CA SER A 491 -26.95 3.85 -26.73
C SER A 491 -27.61 4.79 -27.73
N PRO A 492 -28.92 5.11 -27.61
CA PRO A 492 -29.62 5.97 -28.57
C PRO A 492 -29.13 7.41 -28.56
N ASN A 493 -28.23 7.78 -27.66
CA ASN A 493 -27.79 9.15 -27.40
C ASN A 493 -26.27 9.34 -27.62
N LYS A 494 -25.68 8.65 -28.61
CA LYS A 494 -24.26 8.83 -28.99
C LYS A 494 -24.01 10.22 -29.56
N VAL A 495 -23.01 10.93 -29.02
CA VAL A 495 -22.47 12.16 -29.63
C VAL A 495 -21.04 11.89 -30.07
N LEU A 496 -20.75 12.21 -31.33
CA LEU A 496 -19.40 12.17 -31.89
C LEU A 496 -18.67 13.47 -31.55
N LEU A 497 -17.57 13.37 -30.85
CA LEU A 497 -16.74 14.52 -30.51
C LEU A 497 -15.35 14.37 -31.12
N GLN A 498 -14.85 15.43 -31.75
CA GLN A 498 -13.47 15.52 -32.19
C GLN A 498 -12.57 15.72 -30.96
N VAL A 499 -11.66 14.77 -30.73
CA VAL A 499 -10.85 14.75 -29.49
C VAL A 499 -9.48 15.41 -29.68
N ASN A 500 -9.04 15.65 -30.92
CA ASN A 500 -7.77 16.32 -31.20
C ASN A 500 -7.77 17.03 -32.56
N SER A 501 -6.73 17.84 -32.81
CA SER A 501 -6.55 18.59 -34.07
C SER A 501 -6.34 17.71 -35.30
N LYS A 502 -6.11 16.39 -35.14
CA LYS A 502 -5.96 15.44 -36.25
C LYS A 502 -7.27 14.82 -36.70
N GLY A 503 -8.40 15.26 -36.16
CA GLY A 503 -9.72 14.79 -36.54
C GLY A 503 -10.07 13.40 -36.00
N CYS A 504 -9.33 12.88 -34.98
CA CYS A 504 -9.74 11.65 -34.32
C CYS A 504 -11.08 11.84 -33.63
N ILE A 505 -12.06 11.05 -34.06
CA ILE A 505 -13.41 11.05 -33.49
C ILE A 505 -13.51 9.89 -32.51
N ARG A 506 -14.13 10.15 -31.36
CA ARG A 506 -14.48 9.12 -30.36
C ARG A 506 -15.97 9.20 -30.08
N ASP A 507 -16.57 8.02 -29.94
CA ASP A 507 -17.97 7.94 -29.53
C ASP A 507 -18.08 8.16 -28.04
N PHE A 508 -18.97 9.08 -27.62
CA PHE A 508 -19.29 9.31 -26.23
C PHE A 508 -20.78 9.08 -26.00
N THR A 509 -21.15 8.51 -24.86
CA THR A 509 -22.53 8.57 -24.38
C THR A 509 -22.80 9.94 -23.76
N LEU A 510 -24.07 10.37 -23.78
CA LEU A 510 -24.42 11.67 -23.17
C LEU A 510 -24.37 11.60 -21.64
N GLU A 511 -24.84 10.52 -21.05
CA GLU A 511 -25.02 10.40 -19.59
C GLU A 511 -24.74 8.99 -19.10
N ASP A 512 -24.08 8.89 -17.94
CA ASP A 512 -23.86 7.65 -17.21
C ASP A 512 -24.63 7.66 -15.88
N TRP A 513 -25.69 6.88 -15.82
CA TRP A 513 -26.64 6.83 -14.72
C TRP A 513 -26.28 5.82 -13.62
N ILE A 514 -25.18 5.11 -13.75
CA ILE A 514 -24.74 4.12 -12.77
C ILE A 514 -24.59 4.78 -11.40
N VAL A 515 -25.16 4.17 -10.36
CA VAL A 515 -24.97 4.60 -8.97
C VAL A 515 -23.54 4.28 -8.58
N ASP A 516 -22.84 5.27 -8.05
CA ASP A 516 -21.42 5.19 -7.73
C ASP A 516 -21.15 5.88 -6.38
N VAL A 517 -20.42 5.21 -5.50
CA VAL A 517 -20.10 5.74 -4.17
C VAL A 517 -19.25 7.01 -4.25
N SER A 518 -18.49 7.22 -5.33
CA SER A 518 -17.67 8.42 -5.52
C SER A 518 -18.50 9.71 -5.53
N LEU A 519 -19.80 9.64 -5.78
CA LEU A 519 -20.72 10.79 -5.68
C LEU A 519 -20.80 11.39 -4.27
N ILE A 520 -20.40 10.67 -3.22
CA ILE A 520 -20.18 11.23 -1.88
C ILE A 520 -19.10 12.31 -1.91
N GLY A 521 -18.14 12.22 -2.83
CA GLY A 521 -17.08 13.20 -3.06
C GLY A 521 -17.60 14.63 -3.29
N LEU A 522 -18.83 14.79 -3.80
CA LEU A 522 -19.49 16.08 -3.94
C LEU A 522 -19.67 16.81 -2.60
N SER A 523 -19.70 16.07 -1.49
CA SER A 523 -19.77 16.62 -0.14
C SER A 523 -18.49 16.32 0.67
N ILE A 524 -18.06 15.07 0.70
CA ILE A 524 -16.89 14.61 1.46
C ILE A 524 -15.87 13.97 0.50
N PRO A 525 -14.68 14.55 0.35
CA PRO A 525 -14.10 15.65 1.15
C PRO A 525 -14.25 17.04 0.51
N PHE A 526 -14.79 17.15 -0.71
CA PHE A 526 -14.61 18.34 -1.56
C PHE A 526 -15.54 19.51 -1.27
N GLU A 527 -16.55 19.33 -0.42
CA GLU A 527 -17.41 20.39 0.13
C GLU A 527 -18.10 21.26 -0.98
N VAL A 528 -18.45 20.65 -2.14
CA VAL A 528 -19.26 21.32 -3.17
C VAL A 528 -20.66 21.58 -2.62
N PHE A 529 -21.23 20.58 -1.95
CA PHE A 529 -22.50 20.66 -1.22
C PHE A 529 -22.29 20.35 0.24
N ASP A 530 -23.06 21.03 1.10
CA ASP A 530 -23.09 20.74 2.54
C ASP A 530 -23.58 19.30 2.78
N VAL A 531 -23.10 18.64 3.84
CA VAL A 531 -23.53 17.28 4.20
C VAL A 531 -25.03 17.18 4.50
N HIS A 532 -25.67 18.29 4.90
CA HIS A 532 -27.11 18.38 5.16
C HIS A 532 -27.92 18.80 3.92
N ASP A 533 -27.28 19.08 2.79
CA ASP A 533 -28.00 19.40 1.55
C ASP A 533 -28.96 18.27 1.18
N PRO A 534 -30.26 18.56 0.87
CA PRO A 534 -31.23 17.54 0.48
C PRO A 534 -30.76 16.66 -0.68
N LYS A 535 -30.01 17.22 -1.65
CA LYS A 535 -29.45 16.48 -2.78
C LYS A 535 -28.47 15.40 -2.32
N MET A 536 -27.61 15.75 -1.36
CA MET A 536 -26.65 14.78 -0.79
C MET A 536 -27.34 13.72 0.05
N LYS A 537 -28.36 14.10 0.83
CA LYS A 537 -29.18 13.11 1.61
C LYS A 537 -29.85 12.10 0.69
N SER A 538 -30.47 12.57 -0.39
CA SER A 538 -31.09 11.70 -1.38
C SER A 538 -30.06 10.78 -2.05
N MET A 539 -28.91 11.33 -2.44
CA MET A 539 -27.86 10.56 -3.12
C MET A 539 -27.28 9.48 -2.22
N VAL A 540 -26.99 9.79 -0.95
CA VAL A 540 -26.43 8.81 0.00
C VAL A 540 -27.45 7.72 0.31
N ALA A 541 -28.74 8.04 0.45
CA ALA A 541 -29.79 7.05 0.61
C ALA A 541 -29.85 6.07 -0.58
N LEU A 542 -29.73 6.60 -1.81
CA LEU A 542 -29.68 5.78 -3.03
C LEU A 542 -28.43 4.90 -3.08
N ILE A 543 -27.26 5.43 -2.68
CA ILE A 543 -26.01 4.66 -2.57
C ILE A 543 -26.19 3.50 -1.59
N GLU A 544 -26.73 3.73 -0.40
CA GLU A 544 -26.96 2.68 0.59
C GLU A 544 -27.95 1.62 0.08
N GLU A 545 -29.04 2.04 -0.56
CA GLU A 545 -30.04 1.13 -1.14
C GLU A 545 -29.44 0.23 -2.24
N THR A 546 -28.64 0.84 -3.15
CA THR A 546 -28.17 0.17 -4.37
C THR A 546 -26.87 -0.61 -4.16
N LEU A 547 -25.92 -0.04 -3.39
CA LEU A 547 -24.56 -0.54 -3.30
C LEU A 547 -24.28 -1.39 -2.06
N THR A 548 -25.21 -1.50 -1.13
CA THR A 548 -25.04 -2.41 0.01
C THR A 548 -25.01 -3.86 -0.48
N SER A 549 -23.94 -4.57 -0.14
CA SER A 549 -23.78 -5.98 -0.52
C SER A 549 -24.78 -6.86 0.25
N HIS A 550 -25.51 -7.71 -0.47
CA HIS A 550 -26.45 -8.64 0.13
C HIS A 550 -25.72 -9.64 1.05
N GLY A 551 -26.32 -9.97 2.17
CA GLY A 551 -25.84 -10.95 3.15
C GLY A 551 -24.80 -10.39 4.12
N ILE A 552 -23.63 -9.96 3.65
CA ILE A 552 -22.54 -9.49 4.52
C ILE A 552 -22.57 -7.99 4.82
N GLY A 553 -23.35 -7.21 4.08
CA GLY A 553 -23.32 -5.74 4.17
C GLY A 553 -22.08 -5.13 3.52
N GLY A 554 -21.76 -3.87 3.89
CA GLY A 554 -20.69 -3.10 3.27
C GLY A 554 -21.06 -2.53 1.90
N ILE A 555 -20.32 -1.55 1.42
CA ILE A 555 -20.65 -0.75 0.22
C ILE A 555 -19.69 -1.11 -0.92
N LYS A 556 -20.24 -1.43 -2.08
CA LYS A 556 -19.49 -1.63 -3.34
C LYS A 556 -19.09 -0.29 -3.94
N ARG A 557 -18.16 -0.29 -4.92
CA ARG A 557 -17.77 0.93 -5.66
C ARG A 557 -18.95 1.52 -6.45
N TYR A 558 -19.59 0.69 -7.27
CA TYR A 558 -20.70 1.10 -8.14
C TYR A 558 -21.57 -0.11 -8.52
N GLU A 559 -22.72 0.16 -9.15
CA GLU A 559 -23.62 -0.87 -9.68
C GLU A 559 -22.89 -1.73 -10.71
N ASN A 560 -23.12 -3.04 -10.63
CA ASN A 560 -22.54 -4.02 -11.56
C ASN A 560 -21.00 -4.08 -11.55
N ASP A 561 -20.37 -3.59 -10.48
CA ASP A 561 -18.93 -3.73 -10.28
C ASP A 561 -18.53 -5.22 -10.35
N SER A 562 -17.59 -5.55 -11.24
CA SER A 562 -17.10 -6.92 -11.44
C SER A 562 -15.63 -7.09 -11.04
N TYR A 563 -14.95 -5.99 -10.67
CA TYR A 563 -13.54 -6.05 -10.29
C TYR A 563 -13.33 -6.97 -9.07
N ILE A 564 -12.47 -7.98 -9.26
CA ILE A 564 -12.20 -9.02 -8.24
C ILE A 564 -13.50 -9.64 -7.65
N GLY A 565 -14.53 -9.81 -8.52
CA GLY A 565 -15.80 -10.43 -8.13
C GLY A 565 -16.88 -9.47 -7.63
N GLY A 566 -16.66 -8.15 -7.63
CA GLY A 566 -17.66 -7.15 -7.25
C GLY A 566 -17.99 -7.18 -5.75
N ASN A 567 -16.97 -7.19 -4.94
CA ASN A 567 -17.05 -7.21 -3.47
C ASN A 567 -17.34 -5.82 -2.88
N PRO A 568 -17.84 -5.71 -1.64
CA PRO A 568 -17.84 -4.46 -0.89
C PRO A 568 -16.41 -4.11 -0.43
N TRP A 569 -16.11 -2.82 -0.39
CA TRP A 569 -14.79 -2.30 -0.06
C TRP A 569 -14.75 -1.70 1.34
N ILE A 570 -13.60 -1.80 2.01
CA ILE A 570 -13.40 -1.17 3.32
C ILE A 570 -13.48 0.34 3.19
N LEU A 571 -12.74 0.93 2.22
CA LEU A 571 -12.70 2.38 2.06
C LEU A 571 -14.05 2.99 1.69
N THR A 572 -14.82 2.37 0.78
CA THR A 572 -16.12 2.91 0.36
C THR A 572 -17.15 2.85 1.48
N THR A 573 -17.13 1.77 2.26
CA THR A 573 -17.99 1.61 3.45
C THR A 573 -17.65 2.66 4.52
N LEU A 574 -16.35 2.91 4.76
CA LEU A 574 -15.91 3.94 5.70
C LEU A 574 -16.16 5.36 5.16
N TRP A 575 -16.22 5.55 3.85
CA TRP A 575 -16.60 6.83 3.27
C TRP A 575 -18.06 7.17 3.56
N VAL A 576 -18.97 6.19 3.43
CA VAL A 576 -20.37 6.33 3.87
C VAL A 576 -20.44 6.53 5.39
N ALA A 577 -19.63 5.80 6.18
CA ALA A 577 -19.55 6.00 7.64
C ALA A 577 -19.20 7.45 7.99
N LEU A 578 -18.22 8.04 7.30
CA LEU A 578 -17.78 9.41 7.54
C LEU A 578 -18.90 10.42 7.24
N TYR A 579 -19.69 10.19 6.19
CA TYR A 579 -20.88 11.01 5.91
C TYR A 579 -21.88 10.96 7.08
N HIS A 580 -22.20 9.77 7.58
CA HIS A 580 -23.11 9.64 8.71
C HIS A 580 -22.57 10.29 10.00
N VAL A 581 -21.27 10.18 10.26
CA VAL A 581 -20.65 10.84 11.40
C VAL A 581 -20.80 12.36 11.30
N ARG A 582 -20.53 12.94 10.13
CA ARG A 582 -20.62 14.39 9.89
C ARG A 582 -22.06 14.92 9.86
N THR A 583 -23.05 14.08 9.57
CA THR A 583 -24.46 14.44 9.69
C THR A 583 -25.05 14.22 11.08
N GLY A 584 -24.25 13.75 12.06
CA GLY A 584 -24.68 13.45 13.42
C GLY A 584 -25.40 12.11 13.59
N ASN A 585 -25.48 11.28 12.53
CA ASN A 585 -26.01 9.93 12.61
C ASN A 585 -24.93 8.94 13.10
N TYR A 586 -24.49 9.12 14.33
CA TYR A 586 -23.39 8.34 14.91
C TYR A 586 -23.71 6.85 15.02
N THR A 587 -24.98 6.46 15.18
CA THR A 587 -25.37 5.05 15.23
C THR A 587 -25.00 4.37 13.91
N ARG A 588 -25.42 4.95 12.79
CA ARG A 588 -25.12 4.40 11.46
C ARG A 588 -23.63 4.46 11.13
N GLY A 589 -22.96 5.56 11.49
CA GLY A 589 -21.51 5.69 11.35
C GLY A 589 -20.73 4.59 12.09
N LYS A 590 -21.14 4.25 13.32
CA LYS A 590 -20.55 3.14 14.09
C LYS A 590 -20.85 1.76 13.48
N GLU A 591 -22.04 1.51 12.96
CA GLU A 591 -22.37 0.25 12.29
C GLU A 591 -21.38 -0.02 11.14
N TYR A 592 -21.15 0.95 10.26
CA TYR A 592 -20.19 0.83 9.17
C TYR A 592 -18.74 0.74 9.65
N LEU A 593 -18.38 1.47 10.70
CA LEU A 593 -17.05 1.35 11.31
C LEU A 593 -16.79 -0.09 11.79
N PHE A 594 -17.74 -0.66 12.54
CA PHE A 594 -17.58 -2.03 13.04
C PHE A 594 -17.63 -3.08 11.92
N TRP A 595 -18.39 -2.84 10.85
CA TRP A 595 -18.33 -3.69 9.67
C TRP A 595 -16.91 -3.71 9.08
N ALA A 596 -16.29 -2.55 8.87
CA ALA A 596 -14.93 -2.45 8.35
C ALA A 596 -13.90 -3.09 9.30
N VAL A 597 -14.05 -2.88 10.61
CA VAL A 597 -13.21 -3.51 11.64
C VAL A 597 -13.30 -5.03 11.59
N ASN A 598 -14.48 -5.59 11.36
CA ASN A 598 -14.69 -7.04 11.23
C ASN A 598 -14.11 -7.61 9.92
N GLY A 599 -13.95 -6.79 8.88
CA GLY A 599 -13.32 -7.16 7.62
C GLY A 599 -11.79 -7.21 7.64
N ARG A 600 -11.13 -6.94 8.79
CA ARG A 600 -9.67 -7.01 8.92
C ARG A 600 -9.15 -8.44 8.92
N THR A 601 -7.87 -8.60 8.62
CA THR A 601 -7.16 -9.88 8.82
C THR A 601 -6.98 -10.18 10.32
N GLU A 602 -6.60 -11.43 10.64
CA GLU A 602 -6.23 -11.81 12.03
C GLU A 602 -5.06 -10.98 12.57
N LEU A 603 -4.18 -10.49 11.69
CA LEU A 603 -3.07 -9.62 12.03
C LEU A 603 -3.45 -8.13 12.17
N GLY A 604 -4.73 -7.79 12.01
CA GLY A 604 -5.21 -6.41 12.10
C GLY A 604 -4.91 -5.56 10.88
N LEU A 605 -4.67 -6.15 9.72
CA LEU A 605 -4.50 -5.43 8.47
C LEU A 605 -5.85 -5.24 7.78
N LEU A 606 -6.12 -4.04 7.30
CA LEU A 606 -7.33 -3.74 6.53
C LEU A 606 -7.06 -4.00 5.04
N PRO A 607 -7.89 -4.87 4.42
CA PRO A 607 -7.80 -5.15 2.99
C PRO A 607 -8.41 -4.01 2.16
N GLU A 608 -8.31 -4.13 0.86
CA GLU A 608 -9.13 -3.36 -0.06
C GLU A 608 -10.59 -3.78 0.04
N GLN A 609 -10.85 -5.09 -0.06
CA GLN A 609 -12.18 -5.67 -0.19
C GLN A 609 -12.46 -6.72 0.87
N VAL A 610 -13.73 -7.00 1.07
CA VAL A 610 -14.23 -8.13 1.87
C VAL A 610 -15.03 -9.02 0.93
N ASN A 611 -14.64 -10.29 0.83
CA ASN A 611 -15.30 -11.26 -0.03
C ASN A 611 -16.80 -11.38 0.31
N LYS A 612 -17.66 -11.11 -0.68
CA LYS A 612 -19.11 -11.02 -0.49
C LYS A 612 -19.79 -12.34 -0.08
N ASP A 613 -19.14 -13.48 -0.39
CA ASP A 613 -19.69 -14.81 -0.13
C ASP A 613 -19.19 -15.39 1.21
N THR A 614 -17.95 -15.04 1.61
CA THR A 614 -17.30 -15.63 2.79
C THR A 614 -17.14 -14.66 3.96
N GLY A 615 -17.24 -13.34 3.72
CA GLY A 615 -16.96 -12.30 4.71
C GLY A 615 -15.47 -12.17 5.09
N LYS A 616 -14.58 -12.85 4.37
CA LYS A 616 -13.12 -12.81 4.64
C LYS A 616 -12.45 -11.65 3.92
N PRO A 617 -11.28 -11.17 4.45
CA PRO A 617 -10.43 -10.22 3.74
C PRO A 617 -10.10 -10.72 2.33
N GLU A 618 -10.17 -9.82 1.35
CA GLU A 618 -9.95 -10.16 -0.06
C GLU A 618 -9.06 -9.14 -0.74
N TRP A 619 -8.28 -9.62 -1.70
CA TRP A 619 -7.43 -8.89 -2.63
C TRP A 619 -6.22 -8.23 -1.96
N VAL A 620 -6.07 -6.90 -2.07
CA VAL A 620 -4.87 -6.18 -1.65
C VAL A 620 -4.84 -5.97 -0.14
N ILE A 621 -3.73 -6.35 0.52
CA ILE A 621 -3.55 -6.31 1.97
C ILE A 621 -2.10 -5.91 2.30
N PRO A 622 -1.90 -4.90 3.17
CA PRO A 622 -2.86 -3.87 3.59
C PRO A 622 -3.10 -2.85 2.47
N LEU A 623 -4.28 -2.24 2.42
CA LEU A 623 -4.51 -1.04 1.63
C LEU A 623 -4.37 0.20 2.52
N THR A 624 -3.45 1.08 2.18
CA THR A 624 -3.12 2.26 3.02
C THR A 624 -4.32 3.20 3.15
N TRP A 625 -5.09 3.41 2.07
CA TRP A 625 -6.31 4.22 2.09
C TRP A 625 -7.42 3.62 2.97
N SER A 626 -7.57 2.30 3.03
CA SER A 626 -8.50 1.66 3.97
C SER A 626 -8.16 1.99 5.43
N HIS A 627 -6.88 1.92 5.79
CA HIS A 627 -6.39 2.31 7.11
C HIS A 627 -6.56 3.82 7.37
N ALA A 628 -6.37 4.67 6.36
CA ALA A 628 -6.56 6.11 6.47
C ALA A 628 -8.03 6.46 6.75
N MET A 629 -8.97 5.88 6.02
CA MET A 629 -10.40 6.11 6.26
C MET A 629 -10.83 5.61 7.65
N TYR A 630 -10.28 4.48 8.10
CA TYR A 630 -10.53 4.00 9.46
C TYR A 630 -10.06 5.02 10.53
N VAL A 631 -8.84 5.54 10.40
CA VAL A 631 -8.31 6.55 11.34
C VAL A 631 -9.14 7.83 11.32
N GLN A 632 -9.60 8.28 10.15
CA GLN A 632 -10.44 9.47 10.04
C GLN A 632 -11.79 9.28 10.72
N VAL A 633 -12.52 8.20 10.42
CA VAL A 633 -13.83 7.92 11.01
C VAL A 633 -13.72 7.76 12.53
N LEU A 634 -12.73 7.00 13.00
CA LEU A 634 -12.50 6.79 14.43
C LEU A 634 -12.20 8.11 15.15
N SER A 635 -11.31 8.93 14.58
CA SER A 635 -10.95 10.21 15.17
C SER A 635 -12.16 11.15 15.29
N GLU A 636 -13.00 11.24 14.25
CA GLU A 636 -14.19 12.10 14.28
C GLU A 636 -15.25 11.61 15.28
N LEU A 637 -15.40 10.29 15.48
CA LEU A 637 -16.28 9.74 16.51
C LEU A 637 -15.76 10.02 17.92
N VAL A 638 -14.44 9.95 18.14
CA VAL A 638 -13.81 10.32 19.42
C VAL A 638 -13.93 11.82 19.66
N ASP A 639 -13.65 12.65 18.65
CA ASP A 639 -13.77 14.12 18.77
C ASP A 639 -15.23 14.55 19.05
N ALA A 640 -16.21 13.79 18.57
CA ALA A 640 -17.65 13.98 18.88
C ALA A 640 -18.07 13.45 20.27
N GLY A 641 -17.16 12.80 21.01
CA GLY A 641 -17.44 12.25 22.33
C GLY A 641 -18.40 11.05 22.36
N VAL A 642 -18.50 10.32 21.25
CA VAL A 642 -19.42 9.16 21.13
C VAL A 642 -18.70 7.80 21.14
N LEU A 643 -17.37 7.82 21.14
CA LEU A 643 -16.48 6.69 21.42
C LEU A 643 -15.42 7.09 22.44
#